data_b92d2ee1567d7f021b8e1440835ccddb
#
_entry.id   b92d2ee1567d7f021b8e1440835ccddb
#
_cell.length_a   1.000
_cell.length_b   1.000
_cell.length_c   1.000
_cell.angle_alpha   90.00
_cell.angle_beta   90.00
_cell.angle_gamma   90.00
#
_symmetry.space_group_name_H-M   'P 1'
#
loop_
_entity.id
_entity.type
_entity.pdbx_description
1 polymer ?
#
loop_
_entity_poly.entity_id
_entity_poly.type
_entity_poly.pdbx_seq_one_letter_code
_entity_poly.pdbx_strand_id
1 'polypeptide(L)'
;MAKEQYNADSITVLEGLEAVRKRPGMYIGGVGSKGLNHLIYEIVDNSVDEHLAGFCTQITVRLEKDGSCTVRDNGRGIPVEMHKKGVSAARIVLSTLHAGGKFDNNAYKTSGGLHGVGSSVVNALSEHMTVKIYRDGCIYQDTYHQGHPTTKLENGLLPVIGKSRETGTEINFLPDGEIFEKTRFKADWLKSRLHETAYLNPNLMIHYENRRSGEEEKVTYHEPDGIIAYVKELNAGKAPIHDPIYFKGVVDKIEVEACIQFVDTFEENILGFCNNIFTQEGGTHLAGFKTKFTALINSYARELGILKDKDSNFTGADTRNGMTAVIAVKHPDPIFEGQTKTKLASADATKAVFTVTGDQLQLYFDRNVEVLKGVIGCAEKSAKIRKAEEKAKTNMLTKSRFSFDSNGKLANCESRDASKCEIFIVEGDSAGGSAKTARNRQYQAILPIRGKILNVEKASMDKVLANAEIKTMINSFGCGFSEGYGNDFDITKLRYDKIILMTDADVDGSHIDTLLLTFLYRFMPELIYDGHVYIAMPPLFKVIPKRGEEQYLYDEKDLERYRRVHTGDFTLQRYKGLGEMDAEQLWETTLDPERRVLKRVEIEDARMASEVTEMLMGSEVGPRRQFIYEHADEAEIDA
;
A
#
# COMPACT_ATOMS: atom_id res chain seq x y z
N MET A 1 -38.24 16.64 -17.04
CA MET A 1 -37.29 16.96 -15.95
C MET A 1 -36.65 18.29 -16.29
N ALA A 2 -36.83 19.32 -15.44
CA ALA A 2 -36.17 20.60 -15.64
C ALA A 2 -34.67 20.43 -15.52
N LYS A 3 -33.92 20.89 -16.51
CA LYS A 3 -32.44 20.96 -16.40
C LYS A 3 -32.13 21.94 -15.26
N GLU A 4 -31.57 21.45 -14.16
CA GLU A 4 -30.96 22.30 -13.14
C GLU A 4 -29.94 23.19 -13.84
N GLN A 5 -30.17 24.49 -13.87
CA GLN A 5 -29.23 25.44 -14.43
C GLN A 5 -28.08 25.60 -13.44
N TYR A 6 -26.85 25.27 -13.85
CA TYR A 6 -25.65 25.61 -13.11
C TYR A 6 -25.50 27.14 -13.08
N ASN A 7 -25.75 27.72 -11.92
CA ASN A 7 -25.71 29.17 -11.67
C ASN A 7 -24.93 29.48 -10.39
N ALA A 8 -24.82 30.74 -10.00
CA ALA A 8 -24.12 31.18 -8.81
C ALA A 8 -24.63 30.51 -7.52
N ASP A 9 -25.92 30.20 -7.42
CA ASP A 9 -26.51 29.54 -6.24
C ASP A 9 -26.14 28.07 -6.13
N SER A 10 -25.63 27.46 -7.21
CA SER A 10 -25.12 26.08 -7.20
C SER A 10 -23.69 25.96 -6.67
N ILE A 11 -23.00 27.08 -6.41
CA ILE A 11 -21.64 27.13 -5.85
C ILE A 11 -21.75 27.16 -4.33
N THR A 12 -21.39 26.02 -3.70
CA THR A 12 -21.33 25.89 -2.24
C THR A 12 -19.90 26.14 -1.77
N VAL A 13 -19.72 27.11 -0.88
CA VAL A 13 -18.45 27.33 -0.18
C VAL A 13 -18.47 26.54 1.13
N LEU A 14 -17.49 25.66 1.31
CA LEU A 14 -17.30 24.90 2.55
C LEU A 14 -16.20 25.57 3.36
N GLU A 15 -16.49 25.90 4.61
CA GLU A 15 -15.51 26.52 5.51
C GLU A 15 -15.10 25.58 6.65
N GLY A 16 -13.85 25.70 7.08
CA GLY A 16 -13.34 25.01 8.26
C GLY A 16 -13.43 23.47 8.18
N LEU A 17 -13.84 22.83 9.27
CA LEU A 17 -13.85 21.36 9.42
C LEU A 17 -15.00 20.69 8.64
N GLU A 18 -16.02 21.42 8.22
CA GLU A 18 -17.09 20.87 7.37
C GLU A 18 -16.56 20.39 6.00
N ALA A 19 -15.55 21.09 5.46
CA ALA A 19 -14.89 20.70 4.21
C ALA A 19 -14.22 19.31 4.35
N VAL A 20 -13.62 19.05 5.51
CA VAL A 20 -12.98 17.76 5.83
C VAL A 20 -14.02 16.64 5.89
N ARG A 21 -15.13 16.86 6.60
CA ARG A 21 -16.22 15.88 6.73
C ARG A 21 -16.88 15.55 5.39
N LYS A 22 -17.05 16.55 4.52
CA LYS A 22 -17.64 16.35 3.18
C LYS A 22 -16.72 15.68 2.18
N ARG A 23 -15.39 15.85 2.30
CA ARG A 23 -14.38 15.32 1.38
C ARG A 23 -13.20 14.74 2.13
N PRO A 24 -13.41 13.72 2.99
CA PRO A 24 -12.35 13.15 3.84
C PRO A 24 -11.19 12.56 3.02
N GLY A 25 -11.47 11.98 1.85
CA GLY A 25 -10.45 11.40 0.97
C GLY A 25 -9.33 12.36 0.56
N MET A 26 -9.60 13.68 0.50
CA MET A 26 -8.56 14.68 0.21
C MET A 26 -7.51 14.81 1.31
N TYR A 27 -7.86 14.44 2.55
CA TYR A 27 -6.99 14.61 3.73
C TYR A 27 -6.37 13.30 4.21
N ILE A 28 -7.11 12.18 4.09
CA ILE A 28 -6.70 10.86 4.61
C ILE A 28 -6.60 9.77 3.53
N GLY A 29 -6.73 10.16 2.24
CA GLY A 29 -6.59 9.25 1.09
C GLY A 29 -7.80 8.36 0.82
N GLY A 30 -8.79 8.30 1.73
CA GLY A 30 -10.00 7.48 1.58
C GLY A 30 -10.71 7.21 2.90
N VAL A 31 -11.88 6.58 2.87
CA VAL A 31 -12.69 6.25 4.07
C VAL A 31 -12.67 4.77 4.44
N GLY A 32 -11.86 3.96 3.76
CA GLY A 32 -11.64 2.56 4.09
C GLY A 32 -10.67 2.36 5.26
N SER A 33 -10.26 1.12 5.52
CA SER A 33 -9.38 0.77 6.64
C SER A 33 -8.05 1.54 6.65
N LYS A 34 -7.49 1.87 5.49
CA LYS A 34 -6.26 2.67 5.36
C LYS A 34 -6.46 4.09 5.90
N GLY A 35 -7.49 4.79 5.43
CA GLY A 35 -7.82 6.13 5.92
C GLY A 35 -8.21 6.13 7.40
N LEU A 36 -8.90 5.08 7.88
CA LEU A 36 -9.22 4.92 9.28
C LEU A 36 -7.96 4.83 10.16
N ASN A 37 -7.02 3.93 9.85
CA ASN A 37 -5.76 3.81 10.59
C ASN A 37 -4.89 5.08 10.46
N HIS A 38 -5.01 5.81 9.36
CA HIS A 38 -4.29 7.07 9.15
C HIS A 38 -4.60 8.11 10.23
N LEU A 39 -5.81 8.10 10.80
CA LEU A 39 -6.15 8.97 11.94
C LEU A 39 -5.20 8.75 13.13
N ILE A 40 -4.86 7.49 13.44
CA ILE A 40 -3.90 7.18 14.52
C ILE A 40 -2.51 7.69 14.13
N TYR A 41 -2.10 7.47 12.89
CA TYR A 41 -0.78 7.88 12.42
C TYR A 41 -0.56 9.39 12.52
N GLU A 42 -1.57 10.21 12.18
CA GLU A 42 -1.49 11.67 12.32
C GLU A 42 -1.25 12.12 13.78
N ILE A 43 -1.86 11.44 14.75
CA ILE A 43 -1.64 11.77 16.18
C ILE A 43 -0.29 11.25 16.67
N VAL A 44 0.11 10.03 16.27
CA VAL A 44 1.42 9.45 16.59
C VAL A 44 2.54 10.31 16.00
N ASP A 45 2.42 10.74 14.74
CA ASP A 45 3.41 11.57 14.07
C ASP A 45 3.61 12.93 14.79
N ASN A 46 2.56 13.49 15.41
CA ASN A 46 2.72 14.68 16.24
C ASN A 46 3.54 14.41 17.51
N SER A 47 3.38 13.24 18.12
CA SER A 47 4.18 12.81 19.28
C SER A 47 5.63 12.50 18.86
N VAL A 48 5.84 11.95 17.68
CA VAL A 48 7.17 11.75 17.08
C VAL A 48 7.85 13.08 16.79
N ASP A 49 7.12 14.10 16.32
CA ASP A 49 7.67 15.44 16.13
C ASP A 49 8.17 16.05 17.45
N GLU A 50 7.48 15.81 18.59
CA GLU A 50 7.97 16.18 19.94
C GLU A 50 9.27 15.42 20.30
N HIS A 51 9.38 14.15 19.86
CA HIS A 51 10.62 13.37 20.02
C HIS A 51 11.77 13.96 19.18
N LEU A 52 11.54 14.25 17.91
CA LEU A 52 12.54 14.87 17.03
C LEU A 52 12.97 16.25 17.52
N ALA A 53 12.09 16.97 18.22
CA ALA A 53 12.41 18.21 18.90
C ALA A 53 13.19 18.02 20.23
N GLY A 54 13.38 16.77 20.67
CA GLY A 54 14.15 16.40 21.88
C GLY A 54 13.37 16.42 23.19
N PHE A 55 12.04 16.48 23.15
CA PHE A 55 11.20 16.62 24.37
C PHE A 55 10.40 15.35 24.72
N CYS A 56 10.14 14.46 23.76
CA CYS A 56 9.40 13.23 23.99
C CYS A 56 10.34 12.01 23.97
N THR A 57 10.20 11.11 24.94
CA THR A 57 10.94 9.85 25.02
C THR A 57 10.04 8.64 25.05
N GLN A 58 8.73 8.84 25.24
CA GLN A 58 7.78 7.76 25.37
C GLN A 58 6.44 8.12 24.73
N ILE A 59 5.91 7.20 23.93
CA ILE A 59 4.57 7.26 23.35
C ILE A 59 3.80 6.02 23.76
N THR A 60 2.53 6.18 24.14
CA THR A 60 1.62 5.06 24.43
C THR A 60 0.43 5.13 23.48
N VAL A 61 0.16 4.05 22.76
CA VAL A 61 -0.99 3.92 21.86
C VAL A 61 -1.90 2.81 22.35
N ARG A 62 -3.17 3.12 22.60
CA ARG A 62 -4.15 2.16 23.15
C ARG A 62 -5.36 2.06 22.24
N LEU A 63 -5.72 0.86 21.84
CA LEU A 63 -7.02 0.54 21.26
C LEU A 63 -7.97 0.19 22.40
N GLU A 64 -8.99 1.01 22.61
CA GLU A 64 -9.89 0.89 23.76
C GLU A 64 -11.05 -0.07 23.47
N LYS A 65 -11.75 -0.52 24.53
CA LYS A 65 -12.89 -1.47 24.42
C LYS A 65 -14.09 -0.93 23.66
N ASP A 66 -14.28 0.38 23.70
CA ASP A 66 -15.38 1.09 23.04
C ASP A 66 -15.12 1.39 21.55
N GLY A 67 -13.96 0.96 21.03
CA GLY A 67 -13.56 1.21 19.64
C GLY A 67 -12.77 2.50 19.44
N SER A 68 -12.59 3.31 20.47
CA SER A 68 -11.74 4.51 20.43
C SER A 68 -10.26 4.17 20.43
N CYS A 69 -9.44 5.13 20.06
CA CYS A 69 -7.98 5.06 20.17
C CYS A 69 -7.47 6.18 21.09
N THR A 70 -6.54 5.84 21.99
CA THR A 70 -5.85 6.79 22.83
C THR A 70 -4.38 6.83 22.48
N VAL A 71 -3.85 8.01 22.17
CA VAL A 71 -2.42 8.26 21.99
C VAL A 71 -1.96 9.23 23.07
N ARG A 72 -0.90 8.88 23.79
CA ARG A 72 -0.30 9.73 24.83
C ARG A 72 1.21 9.82 24.62
N ASP A 73 1.75 11.01 24.70
CA ASP A 73 3.18 11.29 24.76
C ASP A 73 3.59 11.94 26.09
N ASN A 74 4.89 11.97 26.37
CA ASN A 74 5.49 12.69 27.48
C ASN A 74 6.27 13.93 27.02
N GLY A 75 5.86 14.55 25.90
CA GLY A 75 6.45 15.77 25.37
C GLY A 75 6.12 17.03 26.20
N ARG A 76 6.21 18.20 25.57
CA ARG A 76 5.94 19.50 26.23
C ARG A 76 4.47 19.76 26.55
N GLY A 77 3.56 19.05 25.88
CA GLY A 77 2.14 19.37 25.84
C GLY A 77 1.82 20.54 24.89
N ILE A 78 0.67 20.48 24.25
CA ILE A 78 0.20 21.56 23.35
C ILE A 78 0.11 22.87 24.14
N PRO A 79 0.55 24.03 23.58
CA PRO A 79 0.40 25.33 24.24
C PRO A 79 -1.06 25.64 24.58
N VAL A 80 -1.31 26.04 25.84
CA VAL A 80 -2.66 26.31 26.37
C VAL A 80 -2.92 27.81 26.56
N GLU A 81 -1.89 28.62 26.40
CA GLU A 81 -1.92 30.06 26.60
C GLU A 81 -2.91 30.74 25.62
N MET A 82 -3.26 31.98 25.92
CA MET A 82 -4.14 32.78 25.09
C MET A 82 -3.51 33.12 23.74
N HIS A 83 -4.14 32.72 22.68
CA HIS A 83 -3.75 33.12 21.33
C HIS A 83 -4.30 34.51 20.97
N LYS A 84 -3.72 35.18 19.96
CA LYS A 84 -4.17 36.50 19.47
C LYS A 84 -5.65 36.56 19.05
N LYS A 85 -6.28 35.40 18.77
CA LYS A 85 -7.71 35.27 18.45
C LYS A 85 -8.62 35.26 19.71
N GLY A 86 -8.09 35.46 20.92
CA GLY A 86 -8.86 35.52 22.16
C GLY A 86 -9.33 34.17 22.70
N VAL A 87 -8.74 33.07 22.24
CA VAL A 87 -9.01 31.71 22.72
C VAL A 87 -7.69 30.97 22.93
N SER A 88 -7.72 29.88 23.72
CA SER A 88 -6.56 29.03 23.96
C SER A 88 -5.93 28.54 22.66
N ALA A 89 -4.60 28.56 22.57
CA ALA A 89 -3.85 28.09 21.41
C ALA A 89 -4.18 26.62 21.09
N ALA A 90 -4.35 25.77 22.09
CA ALA A 90 -4.74 24.37 21.92
C ALA A 90 -6.08 24.24 21.16
N ARG A 91 -7.10 25.02 21.52
CA ARG A 91 -8.38 25.05 20.82
C ARG A 91 -8.21 25.38 19.34
N ILE A 92 -7.34 26.33 19.02
CA ILE A 92 -7.07 26.74 17.62
C ILE A 92 -6.43 25.59 16.83
N VAL A 93 -5.40 24.96 17.38
CA VAL A 93 -4.70 23.84 16.73
C VAL A 93 -5.64 22.66 16.45
N LEU A 94 -6.58 22.40 17.35
CA LEU A 94 -7.48 21.25 17.27
C LEU A 94 -8.75 21.52 16.44
N SER A 95 -9.14 22.78 16.24
CA SER A 95 -10.40 23.13 15.56
C SER A 95 -10.27 24.01 14.31
N THR A 96 -9.05 24.37 13.93
CA THR A 96 -8.81 25.25 12.78
C THR A 96 -7.83 24.58 11.81
N LEU A 97 -8.18 24.49 10.53
CA LEU A 97 -7.25 24.02 9.50
C LEU A 97 -6.11 25.03 9.31
N HIS A 98 -4.95 24.51 8.95
CA HIS A 98 -3.73 25.30 8.74
C HIS A 98 -3.34 26.13 9.97
N ALA A 99 -3.50 25.54 11.15
CA ALA A 99 -3.07 26.11 12.43
C ALA A 99 -2.06 25.20 13.10
N GLY A 100 -0.89 25.72 13.45
CA GLY A 100 0.15 24.94 14.13
C GLY A 100 1.43 25.73 14.32
N GLY A 101 2.30 25.24 15.20
CA GLY A 101 3.62 25.82 15.49
C GLY A 101 4.76 25.27 14.61
N LYS A 102 4.43 24.53 13.54
CA LYS A 102 5.41 23.87 12.65
C LYS A 102 5.64 24.61 11.33
N PHE A 103 4.98 25.75 11.11
CA PHE A 103 5.17 26.60 9.93
C PHE A 103 6.49 27.39 9.96
N ASP A 104 7.00 27.65 11.16
CA ASP A 104 8.28 28.34 11.38
C ASP A 104 9.26 27.36 12.04
N ASN A 105 10.50 27.28 11.51
CA ASN A 105 11.55 26.38 12.01
C ASN A 105 12.08 26.73 13.42
N ASN A 106 11.44 27.66 14.13
CA ASN A 106 11.86 28.10 15.46
C ASN A 106 11.52 27.08 16.57
N ALA A 107 10.38 26.38 16.47
CA ALA A 107 9.93 25.41 17.48
C ALA A 107 10.31 23.97 17.11
N TYR A 108 10.41 23.66 15.81
CA TYR A 108 10.75 22.34 15.29
C TYR A 108 11.74 22.51 14.13
N LYS A 109 12.95 21.95 14.26
CA LYS A 109 13.98 21.98 13.20
C LYS A 109 13.62 21.05 12.03
N THR A 110 12.99 19.94 12.34
CA THR A 110 12.48 18.94 11.40
C THR A 110 11.15 18.43 11.94
N SER A 111 10.15 18.29 11.10
CA SER A 111 8.86 17.73 11.49
C SER A 111 8.21 16.98 10.32
N GLY A 112 7.40 15.98 10.63
CA GLY A 112 6.54 15.29 9.66
C GLY A 112 5.26 16.07 9.37
N GLY A 113 4.74 16.79 10.37
CA GLY A 113 3.48 17.54 10.33
C GLY A 113 3.61 18.94 9.73
N LEU A 114 3.78 19.06 8.41
CA LEU A 114 4.06 20.34 7.73
C LEU A 114 2.84 21.21 7.48
N HIS A 115 1.66 20.62 7.30
CA HIS A 115 0.48 21.33 6.79
C HIS A 115 -0.42 21.91 7.88
N GLY A 116 -0.18 21.57 9.17
CA GLY A 116 -0.97 22.07 10.30
C GLY A 116 -2.44 21.63 10.25
N VAL A 117 -2.72 20.44 9.72
CA VAL A 117 -4.10 19.94 9.54
C VAL A 117 -4.36 18.62 10.26
N GLY A 118 -3.33 17.80 10.58
CA GLY A 118 -3.51 16.43 11.07
C GLY A 118 -4.47 16.33 12.26
N SER A 119 -4.18 17.01 13.38
CA SER A 119 -5.04 16.96 14.57
C SER A 119 -6.45 17.48 14.34
N SER A 120 -6.62 18.53 13.53
CA SER A 120 -7.94 19.10 13.22
C SER A 120 -8.73 18.20 12.25
N VAL A 121 -8.06 17.48 11.36
CA VAL A 121 -8.66 16.45 10.50
C VAL A 121 -9.14 15.26 11.32
N VAL A 122 -8.32 14.74 12.25
CA VAL A 122 -8.74 13.66 13.16
C VAL A 122 -9.96 14.09 13.98
N ASN A 123 -9.95 15.31 14.51
CA ASN A 123 -11.09 15.89 15.23
C ASN A 123 -12.36 15.92 14.35
N ALA A 124 -12.26 16.44 13.14
CA ALA A 124 -13.38 16.54 12.22
C ALA A 124 -14.00 15.18 11.83
N LEU A 125 -13.16 14.13 11.75
CA LEU A 125 -13.56 12.78 11.33
C LEU A 125 -13.88 11.85 12.52
N SER A 126 -13.87 12.38 13.73
CA SER A 126 -14.24 11.65 14.95
C SER A 126 -15.65 12.04 15.41
N GLU A 127 -16.41 11.05 15.86
CA GLU A 127 -17.67 11.26 16.56
C GLU A 127 -17.41 12.01 17.87
N HIS A 128 -16.44 11.52 18.65
CA HIS A 128 -15.99 12.15 19.89
C HIS A 128 -14.46 12.22 19.93
N MET A 129 -13.95 13.34 20.44
CA MET A 129 -12.53 13.50 20.72
C MET A 129 -12.35 14.18 22.09
N THR A 130 -11.46 13.63 22.92
CA THR A 130 -11.05 14.19 24.22
C THR A 130 -9.55 14.41 24.20
N VAL A 131 -9.13 15.62 24.51
CA VAL A 131 -7.72 15.99 24.59
C VAL A 131 -7.41 16.42 26.02
N LYS A 132 -6.40 15.79 26.64
CA LYS A 132 -5.82 16.21 27.91
C LYS A 132 -4.41 16.70 27.68
N ILE A 133 -4.09 17.86 28.22
CA ILE A 133 -2.79 18.51 28.08
C ILE A 133 -2.18 18.64 29.47
N TYR A 134 -1.03 18.02 29.65
CA TYR A 134 -0.24 18.04 30.88
C TYR A 134 0.87 19.08 30.70
N ARG A 135 0.66 20.26 31.27
CA ARG A 135 1.58 21.40 31.11
C ARG A 135 1.54 22.34 32.32
N ASP A 136 2.67 22.91 32.65
CA ASP A 136 2.83 23.92 33.71
C ASP A 136 2.26 23.48 35.07
N GLY A 137 2.40 22.19 35.40
CA GLY A 137 1.92 21.61 36.66
C GLY A 137 0.42 21.35 36.72
N CYS A 138 -0.29 21.57 35.62
CA CYS A 138 -1.74 21.44 35.51
C CYS A 138 -2.14 20.42 34.43
N ILE A 139 -3.37 19.93 34.54
CA ILE A 139 -4.04 19.12 33.51
C ILE A 139 -5.19 19.96 32.95
N TYR A 140 -5.13 20.24 31.67
CA TYR A 140 -6.18 20.93 30.92
C TYR A 140 -6.95 19.89 30.08
N GLN A 141 -8.24 20.15 29.87
CA GLN A 141 -9.06 19.27 29.03
C GLN A 141 -9.87 20.06 28.01
N ASP A 142 -9.92 19.52 26.80
CA ASP A 142 -10.83 19.95 25.76
C ASP A 142 -11.57 18.76 25.16
N THR A 143 -12.83 18.92 24.82
CA THR A 143 -13.68 17.86 24.28
C THR A 143 -14.42 18.35 23.04
N TYR A 144 -14.63 17.42 22.11
CA TYR A 144 -15.22 17.72 20.81
C TYR A 144 -16.24 16.65 20.41
N HIS A 145 -17.24 17.08 19.64
CA HIS A 145 -18.17 16.21 18.95
C HIS A 145 -18.19 16.61 17.48
N GLN A 146 -17.80 15.69 16.60
CA GLN A 146 -17.73 15.90 15.14
C GLN A 146 -16.97 17.19 14.74
N GLY A 147 -15.83 17.43 15.40
CA GLY A 147 -15.01 18.64 15.18
C GLY A 147 -15.44 19.87 15.98
N HIS A 148 -16.65 19.89 16.54
CA HIS A 148 -17.18 21.03 17.30
C HIS A 148 -16.81 20.92 18.78
N PRO A 149 -16.21 21.99 19.37
CA PRO A 149 -15.82 21.98 20.77
C PRO A 149 -17.05 21.97 21.69
N THR A 150 -17.04 21.09 22.70
CA THR A 150 -18.10 20.96 23.70
C THR A 150 -17.69 21.51 25.06
N THR A 151 -16.39 21.64 25.34
CA THR A 151 -15.87 22.26 26.57
C THR A 151 -16.06 23.77 26.56
N LYS A 152 -16.64 24.32 27.62
CA LYS A 152 -16.72 25.78 27.83
C LYS A 152 -15.37 26.34 28.26
N LEU A 153 -14.94 27.41 27.57
CA LEU A 153 -13.73 28.13 27.96
C LEU A 153 -14.00 29.09 29.14
N GLU A 154 -13.05 29.18 30.06
CA GLU A 154 -13.06 30.15 31.16
C GLU A 154 -12.18 31.33 30.73
N ASN A 155 -12.78 32.49 30.51
CA ASN A 155 -12.08 33.68 29.98
C ASN A 155 -11.21 33.39 28.73
N GLY A 156 -11.71 32.53 27.85
CA GLY A 156 -11.00 32.15 26.60
C GLY A 156 -9.95 31.04 26.78
N LEU A 157 -9.70 30.56 28.00
CA LEU A 157 -8.75 29.49 28.31
C LEU A 157 -9.46 28.17 28.61
N LEU A 158 -8.72 27.05 28.42
CA LEU A 158 -9.20 25.72 28.78
C LEU A 158 -9.32 25.57 30.31
N PRO A 159 -10.33 24.85 30.83
CA PRO A 159 -10.46 24.58 32.25
C PRO A 159 -9.34 23.67 32.74
N VAL A 160 -8.86 23.93 33.95
CA VAL A 160 -7.94 23.06 34.69
C VAL A 160 -8.76 22.00 35.42
N ILE A 161 -8.54 20.72 35.03
CA ILE A 161 -9.26 19.58 35.64
C ILE A 161 -8.44 18.88 36.73
N GLY A 162 -7.17 19.22 36.89
CA GLY A 162 -6.29 18.60 37.89
C GLY A 162 -4.88 19.19 37.88
N LYS A 163 -4.04 18.63 38.77
CA LYS A 163 -2.61 18.93 38.84
C LYS A 163 -1.80 17.70 38.45
N SER A 164 -0.67 17.90 37.78
CA SER A 164 0.26 16.82 37.42
C SER A 164 1.69 17.32 37.43
N ARG A 165 2.62 16.43 37.79
CA ARG A 165 4.06 16.66 37.62
C ARG A 165 4.56 16.21 36.23
N GLU A 166 3.74 15.44 35.51
CA GLU A 166 4.04 14.95 34.18
C GLU A 166 3.73 16.06 33.16
N THR A 167 4.40 15.98 32.00
CA THR A 167 4.12 16.79 30.83
C THR A 167 3.67 15.90 29.68
N GLY A 168 3.05 16.46 28.64
CA GLY A 168 2.67 15.75 27.43
C GLY A 168 1.25 16.02 26.97
N THR A 169 0.84 15.28 25.95
CA THR A 169 -0.51 15.33 25.40
C THR A 169 -1.13 13.94 25.38
N GLU A 170 -2.39 13.83 25.77
CA GLU A 170 -3.20 12.61 25.62
C GLU A 170 -4.42 12.95 24.75
N ILE A 171 -4.56 12.24 23.64
CA ILE A 171 -5.69 12.38 22.72
C ILE A 171 -6.40 11.04 22.64
N ASN A 172 -7.68 11.03 23.01
CA ASN A 172 -8.59 9.91 22.78
C ASN A 172 -9.60 10.33 21.72
N PHE A 173 -9.85 9.49 20.72
CA PHE A 173 -10.83 9.76 19.68
C PHE A 173 -11.56 8.49 19.23
N LEU A 174 -12.83 8.63 18.93
CA LEU A 174 -13.71 7.60 18.39
C LEU A 174 -14.04 7.98 16.95
N PRO A 175 -13.68 7.17 15.93
CA PRO A 175 -14.01 7.44 14.54
C PRO A 175 -15.53 7.55 14.31
N ASP A 176 -15.93 8.47 13.42
CA ASP A 176 -17.33 8.69 13.11
C ASP A 176 -17.89 7.65 12.14
N GLY A 177 -18.87 6.85 12.61
CA GLY A 177 -19.54 5.83 11.81
C GLY A 177 -20.40 6.37 10.66
N GLU A 178 -20.69 7.69 10.62
CA GLU A 178 -21.34 8.32 9.47
C GLU A 178 -20.37 8.55 8.31
N ILE A 179 -19.05 8.54 8.57
CA ILE A 179 -18.00 8.80 7.58
C ILE A 179 -17.32 7.50 7.15
N PHE A 180 -17.00 6.64 8.13
CA PHE A 180 -16.27 5.41 7.88
C PHE A 180 -17.24 4.22 7.81
N GLU A 181 -17.16 3.44 6.74
CA GLU A 181 -17.94 2.20 6.58
C GLU A 181 -17.63 1.17 7.67
N LYS A 182 -16.38 1.15 8.12
CA LYS A 182 -15.89 0.31 9.22
C LYS A 182 -15.09 1.18 10.18
N THR A 183 -15.45 1.17 11.45
CA THR A 183 -14.78 1.96 12.51
C THR A 183 -13.76 1.13 13.31
N ARG A 184 -13.52 -0.14 12.91
CA ARG A 184 -12.57 -1.02 13.61
C ARG A 184 -11.17 -0.85 13.05
N PHE A 185 -10.25 -0.35 13.87
CA PHE A 185 -8.84 -0.21 13.54
C PHE A 185 -8.18 -1.58 13.29
N LYS A 186 -7.33 -1.67 12.28
CA LYS A 186 -6.51 -2.85 12.00
C LYS A 186 -5.28 -2.84 12.91
N ALA A 187 -5.29 -3.75 13.89
CA ALA A 187 -4.25 -3.83 14.93
C ALA A 187 -2.87 -4.15 14.36
N ASP A 188 -2.79 -5.09 13.40
CA ASP A 188 -1.51 -5.52 12.84
C ASP A 188 -0.84 -4.40 12.03
N TRP A 189 -1.62 -3.64 11.25
CA TRP A 189 -1.10 -2.46 10.53
C TRP A 189 -0.55 -1.41 11.50
N LEU A 190 -1.25 -1.23 12.62
CA LEU A 190 -0.80 -0.30 13.65
C LEU A 190 0.49 -0.78 14.30
N LYS A 191 0.58 -2.07 14.69
CA LYS A 191 1.78 -2.67 15.27
C LYS A 191 2.99 -2.52 14.35
N SER A 192 2.83 -2.87 13.07
CA SER A 192 3.91 -2.72 12.07
C SER A 192 4.37 -1.27 11.96
N ARG A 193 3.45 -0.31 11.88
CA ARG A 193 3.80 1.12 11.81
C ARG A 193 4.49 1.63 13.07
N LEU A 194 4.06 1.21 14.26
CA LEU A 194 4.68 1.60 15.52
C LEU A 194 6.08 1.01 15.69
N HIS A 195 6.29 -0.24 15.26
CA HIS A 195 7.59 -0.88 15.28
C HIS A 195 8.56 -0.19 14.30
N GLU A 196 8.11 0.08 13.07
CA GLU A 196 8.85 0.88 12.09
C GLU A 196 9.26 2.25 12.65
N THR A 197 8.34 2.93 13.34
CA THR A 197 8.63 4.22 14.00
C THR A 197 9.70 4.08 15.08
N ALA A 198 9.73 2.97 15.84
CA ALA A 198 10.76 2.72 16.83
C ALA A 198 12.14 2.52 16.19
N TYR A 199 12.23 1.80 15.06
CA TYR A 199 13.49 1.65 14.32
C TYR A 199 14.06 2.97 13.81
N LEU A 200 13.19 3.88 13.39
CA LEU A 200 13.61 5.21 12.91
C LEU A 200 14.00 6.16 14.06
N ASN A 201 13.68 5.82 15.31
CA ASN A 201 13.90 6.65 16.50
C ASN A 201 14.47 5.82 17.66
N PRO A 202 15.77 5.50 17.63
CA PRO A 202 16.40 4.57 18.59
C PRO A 202 16.19 4.90 20.09
N ASN A 203 15.99 6.18 20.42
CA ASN A 203 15.79 6.65 21.80
C ASN A 203 14.31 6.79 22.19
N LEU A 204 13.39 6.40 21.31
CA LEU A 204 11.96 6.47 21.55
C LEU A 204 11.45 5.10 22.02
N MET A 205 10.68 5.11 23.12
CA MET A 205 9.96 3.93 23.59
C MET A 205 8.49 4.05 23.21
N ILE A 206 7.93 3.05 22.53
CA ILE A 206 6.53 3.03 22.09
C ILE A 206 5.82 1.87 22.76
N HIS A 207 4.82 2.17 23.58
CA HIS A 207 3.95 1.17 24.20
C HIS A 207 2.67 1.05 23.41
N TYR A 208 2.38 -0.14 22.96
CA TYR A 208 1.12 -0.51 22.33
C TYR A 208 0.29 -1.35 23.29
N GLU A 209 -0.98 -1.01 23.45
CA GLU A 209 -1.95 -1.79 24.21
C GLU A 209 -3.22 -1.98 23.37
N ASN A 210 -3.61 -3.21 23.11
CA ASN A 210 -4.93 -3.56 22.62
C ASN A 210 -5.78 -4.02 23.83
N ARG A 211 -6.85 -3.29 24.12
CA ARG A 211 -7.77 -3.58 25.24
C ARG A 211 -9.11 -4.15 24.78
N ARG A 212 -9.26 -4.36 23.48
CA ARG A 212 -10.48 -4.92 22.90
C ARG A 212 -10.67 -6.36 23.37
N SER A 213 -11.94 -6.70 23.70
CA SER A 213 -12.26 -8.04 24.22
C SER A 213 -11.89 -9.13 23.23
N GLY A 214 -11.14 -10.12 23.69
CA GLY A 214 -10.66 -11.25 22.88
C GLY A 214 -9.40 -10.96 22.03
N GLU A 215 -8.83 -9.74 22.13
CA GLU A 215 -7.61 -9.33 21.44
C GLU A 215 -6.64 -8.60 22.36
N GLU A 216 -6.74 -8.84 23.68
CA GLU A 216 -5.93 -8.13 24.66
C GLU A 216 -4.44 -8.42 24.48
N GLU A 217 -3.68 -7.40 24.14
CA GLU A 217 -2.25 -7.51 23.88
C GLU A 217 -1.51 -6.28 24.40
N LYS A 218 -0.25 -6.47 24.84
CA LYS A 218 0.66 -5.37 25.21
C LYS A 218 2.02 -5.65 24.61
N VAL A 219 2.53 -4.68 23.87
CA VAL A 219 3.86 -4.76 23.25
C VAL A 219 4.60 -3.44 23.52
N THR A 220 5.90 -3.53 23.74
CA THR A 220 6.77 -2.35 23.84
C THR A 220 7.84 -2.45 22.77
N TYR A 221 7.89 -1.46 21.91
CA TYR A 221 8.92 -1.31 20.88
C TYR A 221 9.98 -0.33 21.37
N HIS A 222 11.22 -0.78 21.37
CA HIS A 222 12.38 0.04 21.68
C HIS A 222 13.58 -0.56 20.98
N GLU A 223 14.11 0.14 19.96
CA GLU A 223 15.09 -0.37 19.03
C GLU A 223 16.39 0.47 19.07
N PRO A 224 17.27 0.22 20.05
CA PRO A 224 18.48 1.04 20.24
C PRO A 224 19.44 1.01 19.04
N ASP A 225 19.46 -0.09 18.28
CA ASP A 225 20.27 -0.24 17.08
C ASP A 225 19.64 0.42 15.83
N GLY A 226 18.43 0.96 15.97
CA GLY A 226 17.77 1.75 14.94
C GLY A 226 17.60 1.04 13.61
N ILE A 227 17.90 1.73 12.52
CA ILE A 227 17.76 1.19 11.16
C ILE A 227 18.71 0.01 10.86
N ILE A 228 19.73 -0.22 11.68
CA ILE A 228 20.58 -1.42 11.58
C ILE A 228 19.76 -2.66 11.96
N ALA A 229 19.04 -2.60 13.08
CA ALA A 229 18.15 -3.67 13.50
C ALA A 229 17.00 -3.86 12.50
N TYR A 230 16.49 -2.76 11.94
CA TYR A 230 15.44 -2.83 10.93
C TYR A 230 15.87 -3.60 9.67
N VAL A 231 17.05 -3.30 9.13
CA VAL A 231 17.59 -4.03 7.96
C VAL A 231 17.83 -5.51 8.29
N LYS A 232 18.28 -5.84 9.51
CA LYS A 232 18.43 -7.22 9.95
C LYS A 232 17.08 -7.95 10.03
N GLU A 233 16.03 -7.29 10.52
CA GLU A 233 14.69 -7.87 10.56
C GLU A 233 14.13 -8.10 9.16
N LEU A 234 14.26 -7.12 8.26
CA LEU A 234 13.84 -7.25 6.85
C LEU A 234 14.55 -8.41 6.11
N ASN A 235 15.70 -8.79 6.61
CA ASN A 235 16.48 -9.92 6.09
C ASN A 235 16.39 -11.17 6.97
N ALA A 236 15.48 -11.21 7.94
CA ALA A 236 15.29 -12.39 8.77
C ALA A 236 14.98 -13.63 7.91
N GLY A 237 15.69 -14.73 8.15
CA GLY A 237 15.57 -15.96 7.36
C GLY A 237 16.30 -15.97 6.01
N LYS A 238 16.92 -14.85 5.58
CA LYS A 238 17.75 -14.77 4.36
C LYS A 238 19.23 -14.92 4.70
N ALA A 239 20.03 -15.38 3.75
CA ALA A 239 21.47 -15.51 3.95
C ALA A 239 22.21 -14.20 3.62
N PRO A 240 22.71 -13.44 4.61
CA PRO A 240 23.42 -12.20 4.36
C PRO A 240 24.81 -12.46 3.77
N ILE A 241 25.22 -11.62 2.82
CA ILE A 241 26.54 -11.68 2.18
C ILE A 241 27.59 -10.93 3.02
N HIS A 242 27.16 -9.94 3.78
CA HIS A 242 27.97 -9.13 4.68
C HIS A 242 27.14 -8.58 5.83
N ASP A 243 27.79 -8.04 6.86
CA ASP A 243 27.14 -7.30 7.93
C ASP A 243 26.50 -6.01 7.41
N PRO A 244 25.42 -5.50 8.04
CA PRO A 244 24.81 -4.24 7.62
C PRO A 244 25.82 -3.10 7.53
N ILE A 245 25.82 -2.38 6.41
CA ILE A 245 26.64 -1.19 6.18
C ILE A 245 25.82 0.02 6.57
N TYR A 246 26.14 0.61 7.70
CA TYR A 246 25.48 1.81 8.21
C TYR A 246 26.33 3.03 7.95
N PHE A 247 25.70 4.10 7.50
CA PHE A 247 26.36 5.40 7.31
C PHE A 247 25.39 6.56 7.51
N LYS A 248 25.95 7.71 7.89
CA LYS A 248 25.20 8.96 8.05
C LYS A 248 26.07 10.17 7.68
N GLY A 249 25.39 11.26 7.35
CA GLY A 249 26.04 12.54 7.07
C GLY A 249 25.04 13.67 6.98
N VAL A 250 25.54 14.89 6.86
CA VAL A 250 24.72 16.10 6.77
C VAL A 250 25.21 16.94 5.58
N VAL A 251 24.29 17.32 4.71
CA VAL A 251 24.56 18.23 3.59
C VAL A 251 23.45 19.28 3.53
N ASP A 252 23.82 20.56 3.50
CA ASP A 252 22.90 21.69 3.41
C ASP A 252 21.74 21.63 4.46
N LYS A 253 22.05 21.22 5.70
CA LYS A 253 21.13 21.01 6.83
C LYS A 253 20.20 19.78 6.70
N ILE A 254 20.33 18.99 5.63
CA ILE A 254 19.62 17.75 5.46
C ILE A 254 20.46 16.64 6.08
N GLU A 255 19.94 15.98 7.12
CA GLU A 255 20.57 14.80 7.68
C GLU A 255 20.15 13.59 6.85
N VAL A 256 21.13 12.77 6.49
CA VAL A 256 20.93 11.50 5.78
C VAL A 256 21.44 10.38 6.65
N GLU A 257 20.62 9.39 6.86
CA GLU A 257 20.94 8.16 7.57
C GLU A 257 20.55 6.99 6.69
N ALA A 258 21.45 6.03 6.52
CA ALA A 258 21.20 4.89 5.64
C ALA A 258 21.85 3.63 6.18
N CYS A 259 21.18 2.50 5.95
CA CYS A 259 21.71 1.17 6.22
C CYS A 259 21.41 0.27 5.03
N ILE A 260 22.42 -0.47 4.55
CA ILE A 260 22.30 -1.38 3.41
C ILE A 260 22.87 -2.75 3.76
N GLN A 261 22.27 -3.80 3.25
CA GLN A 261 22.77 -5.17 3.35
C GLN A 261 22.40 -5.95 2.08
N PHE A 262 23.31 -6.77 1.59
CA PHE A 262 23.03 -7.70 0.51
C PHE A 262 22.78 -9.10 1.05
N VAL A 263 21.79 -9.76 0.46
CA VAL A 263 21.40 -11.14 0.74
C VAL A 263 21.44 -11.97 -0.54
N ASP A 264 21.57 -13.28 -0.42
CA ASP A 264 21.61 -14.18 -1.60
C ASP A 264 20.20 -14.43 -2.16
N THR A 265 19.54 -13.33 -2.58
CA THR A 265 18.25 -13.33 -3.28
C THR A 265 18.37 -12.47 -4.54
N PHE A 266 17.32 -12.46 -5.38
CA PHE A 266 17.27 -11.63 -6.59
C PHE A 266 16.34 -10.43 -6.45
N GLU A 267 15.99 -10.03 -5.23
CA GLU A 267 15.05 -8.96 -4.96
C GLU A 267 15.75 -7.66 -4.51
N GLU A 268 15.19 -6.52 -4.92
CA GLU A 268 15.53 -5.20 -4.42
C GLU A 268 14.46 -4.76 -3.41
N ASN A 269 14.85 -4.52 -2.15
CA ASN A 269 13.97 -4.00 -1.11
C ASN A 269 14.57 -2.71 -0.53
N ILE A 270 14.13 -1.55 -1.06
CA ILE A 270 14.63 -0.23 -0.63
C ILE A 270 13.49 0.58 -0.05
N LEU A 271 13.56 0.84 1.25
CA LEU A 271 12.60 1.67 1.98
C LEU A 271 13.11 3.10 2.12
N GLY A 272 12.28 4.08 1.80
CA GLY A 272 12.60 5.51 1.89
C GLY A 272 11.76 6.21 2.93
N PHE A 273 12.39 7.05 3.74
CA PHE A 273 11.72 7.85 4.78
C PHE A 273 12.16 9.31 4.71
N CYS A 274 11.22 10.21 4.94
CA CYS A 274 11.50 11.63 5.12
C CYS A 274 10.77 12.13 6.37
N ASN A 275 11.53 12.63 7.37
CA ASN A 275 11.00 13.05 8.67
C ASN A 275 10.09 11.98 9.31
N ASN A 276 10.54 10.73 9.31
CA ASN A 276 9.84 9.53 9.80
C ASN A 276 8.57 9.12 9.00
N ILE A 277 8.27 9.80 7.91
CA ILE A 277 7.17 9.43 7.02
C ILE A 277 7.69 8.47 5.96
N PHE A 278 7.05 7.31 5.83
CA PHE A 278 7.34 6.36 4.78
C PHE A 278 6.91 6.90 3.43
N THR A 279 7.85 7.02 2.50
CA THR A 279 7.58 7.46 1.13
C THR A 279 7.36 6.24 0.24
N GLN A 280 6.16 5.70 0.29
CA GLN A 280 5.79 4.46 -0.39
C GLN A 280 6.10 4.49 -1.91
N GLU A 281 5.90 5.63 -2.56
CA GLU A 281 6.19 5.84 -3.98
C GLU A 281 7.63 6.36 -4.21
N GLY A 282 8.46 6.34 -3.17
CA GLY A 282 9.86 6.76 -3.25
C GLY A 282 10.02 8.28 -3.28
N GLY A 283 10.81 8.76 -4.21
CA GLY A 283 11.06 10.19 -4.40
C GLY A 283 12.54 10.53 -4.62
N THR A 284 12.83 11.81 -4.51
CA THR A 284 14.13 12.40 -4.86
C THR A 284 15.30 11.85 -4.03
N HIS A 285 15.10 11.55 -2.75
CA HIS A 285 16.11 10.95 -1.88
C HIS A 285 16.52 9.54 -2.35
N LEU A 286 15.54 8.68 -2.71
CA LEU A 286 15.85 7.35 -3.26
C LEU A 286 16.48 7.44 -4.64
N ALA A 287 16.08 8.40 -5.48
CA ALA A 287 16.71 8.63 -6.77
C ALA A 287 18.19 9.00 -6.61
N GLY A 288 18.52 9.90 -5.65
CA GLY A 288 19.89 10.25 -5.30
C GLY A 288 20.74 9.06 -4.89
N PHE A 289 20.21 8.23 -3.99
CA PHE A 289 20.85 6.99 -3.54
C PHE A 289 21.09 6.01 -4.69
N LYS A 290 20.04 5.64 -5.43
CA LYS A 290 20.09 4.66 -6.52
C LYS A 290 21.10 5.08 -7.60
N THR A 291 21.10 6.36 -7.97
CA THR A 291 22.01 6.90 -8.97
C THR A 291 23.47 6.82 -8.51
N LYS A 292 23.76 7.31 -7.29
CA LYS A 292 25.13 7.32 -6.79
C LYS A 292 25.68 5.93 -6.53
N PHE A 293 24.85 5.06 -5.92
CA PHE A 293 25.25 3.68 -5.67
C PHE A 293 25.62 2.96 -6.96
N THR A 294 24.78 3.06 -7.99
CA THR A 294 25.05 2.45 -9.30
C THR A 294 26.35 2.99 -9.93
N ALA A 295 26.57 4.29 -9.87
CA ALA A 295 27.78 4.89 -10.40
C ALA A 295 29.03 4.41 -9.66
N LEU A 296 28.95 4.33 -8.32
CA LEU A 296 30.06 3.88 -7.46
C LEU A 296 30.46 2.44 -7.74
N ILE A 297 29.48 1.52 -7.79
CA ILE A 297 29.75 0.10 -8.07
C ILE A 297 30.36 -0.10 -9.46
N ASN A 298 29.89 0.62 -10.48
CA ASN A 298 30.48 0.55 -11.81
C ASN A 298 31.92 1.10 -11.84
N SER A 299 32.21 2.17 -11.09
CA SER A 299 33.56 2.71 -10.97
C SER A 299 34.51 1.67 -10.38
N TYR A 300 34.16 1.08 -9.24
CA TYR A 300 34.96 0.06 -8.59
C TYR A 300 35.07 -1.24 -9.42
N ALA A 301 34.03 -1.64 -10.13
CA ALA A 301 34.09 -2.81 -11.00
C ALA A 301 35.12 -2.63 -12.13
N ARG A 302 35.31 -1.40 -12.63
CA ARG A 302 36.35 -1.07 -13.61
C ARG A 302 37.73 -1.00 -12.96
N GLU A 303 37.85 -0.34 -11.81
CA GLU A 303 39.10 -0.23 -11.07
C GLU A 303 39.68 -1.61 -10.68
N LEU A 304 38.81 -2.52 -10.26
CA LEU A 304 39.18 -3.90 -9.95
C LEU A 304 39.37 -4.80 -11.19
N GLY A 305 39.18 -4.28 -12.39
CA GLY A 305 39.32 -5.03 -13.65
C GLY A 305 38.25 -6.09 -13.91
N ILE A 306 37.14 -6.05 -13.14
CA ILE A 306 35.97 -6.95 -13.33
C ILE A 306 35.22 -6.55 -14.60
N LEU A 307 35.03 -5.26 -14.82
CA LEU A 307 34.57 -4.71 -16.10
C LEU A 307 35.75 -4.17 -16.89
N LYS A 308 35.91 -4.67 -18.12
CA LYS A 308 36.92 -4.18 -19.08
C LYS A 308 36.40 -2.92 -19.79
N ASP A 309 37.30 -2.14 -20.42
CA ASP A 309 36.92 -0.91 -21.13
C ASP A 309 35.83 -1.10 -22.20
N LYS A 310 35.76 -2.28 -22.79
CA LYS A 310 34.77 -2.64 -23.82
C LYS A 310 33.45 -3.15 -23.27
N ASP A 311 33.38 -3.44 -21.96
CA ASP A 311 32.19 -3.99 -21.34
C ASP A 311 31.18 -2.87 -21.05
N SER A 312 29.90 -3.18 -21.24
CA SER A 312 28.82 -2.31 -20.78
C SER A 312 28.78 -2.26 -19.26
N ASN A 313 28.45 -1.12 -18.71
CA ASN A 313 28.21 -0.95 -17.26
C ASN A 313 27.09 -1.90 -16.79
N PHE A 314 27.13 -2.27 -15.53
CA PHE A 314 25.97 -2.85 -14.85
C PHE A 314 24.84 -1.83 -14.84
N THR A 315 23.62 -2.30 -15.05
CA THR A 315 22.41 -1.46 -14.91
C THR A 315 22.17 -1.13 -13.43
N GLY A 316 21.29 -0.18 -13.18
CA GLY A 316 20.86 0.11 -11.83
C GLY A 316 20.24 -1.09 -11.12
N ALA A 317 19.42 -1.86 -11.84
CA ALA A 317 18.85 -3.11 -11.32
C ALA A 317 19.93 -4.15 -11.00
N ASP A 318 20.93 -4.34 -11.90
CA ASP A 318 22.04 -5.28 -11.64
C ASP A 318 22.76 -4.94 -10.34
N THR A 319 23.06 -3.65 -10.09
CA THR A 319 23.84 -3.22 -8.93
C THR A 319 23.09 -3.30 -7.60
N ARG A 320 21.76 -3.32 -7.63
CA ARG A 320 20.91 -3.35 -6.43
C ARG A 320 20.22 -4.69 -6.20
N ASN A 321 20.49 -5.65 -7.05
CA ASN A 321 19.93 -7.00 -6.93
C ASN A 321 20.42 -7.69 -5.64
N GLY A 322 19.49 -8.20 -4.83
CA GLY A 322 19.76 -8.75 -3.50
C GLY A 322 19.98 -7.69 -2.42
N MET A 323 19.75 -6.38 -2.72
CA MET A 323 19.92 -5.31 -1.76
C MET A 323 18.68 -5.11 -0.91
N THR A 324 18.84 -5.10 0.40
CA THR A 324 17.90 -4.48 1.35
C THR A 324 18.50 -3.19 1.85
N ALA A 325 17.76 -2.08 1.78
CA ALA A 325 18.23 -0.78 2.22
C ALA A 325 17.12 0.03 2.90
N VAL A 326 17.49 0.77 3.94
CA VAL A 326 16.67 1.79 4.57
C VAL A 326 17.38 3.13 4.42
N ILE A 327 16.72 4.09 3.77
CA ILE A 327 17.24 5.44 3.52
C ILE A 327 16.32 6.45 4.20
N ALA A 328 16.78 7.05 5.28
CA ALA A 328 16.04 8.05 6.05
C ALA A 328 16.69 9.43 5.89
N VAL A 329 15.86 10.43 5.61
CA VAL A 329 16.31 11.82 5.57
C VAL A 329 15.53 12.66 6.57
N LYS A 330 16.24 13.55 7.29
CA LYS A 330 15.63 14.61 8.08
C LYS A 330 15.83 15.91 7.34
N HIS A 331 14.74 16.44 6.83
CA HIS A 331 14.71 17.62 5.97
C HIS A 331 13.99 18.76 6.67
N PRO A 332 14.55 19.97 6.73
CA PRO A 332 13.93 21.09 7.45
C PRO A 332 12.64 21.60 6.81
N ASP A 333 12.50 21.48 5.49
CA ASP A 333 11.33 21.94 4.73
C ASP A 333 11.06 21.03 3.52
N PRO A 334 10.57 19.79 3.73
CA PRO A 334 10.37 18.83 2.65
C PRO A 334 9.11 19.15 1.83
N ILE A 335 9.21 18.96 0.53
CA ILE A 335 8.11 19.08 -0.43
C ILE A 335 7.69 17.66 -0.85
N PHE A 336 6.40 17.33 -0.73
CA PHE A 336 5.84 16.06 -1.14
C PHE A 336 4.86 16.24 -2.31
N GLU A 337 4.70 15.19 -3.11
CA GLU A 337 3.62 15.12 -4.10
C GLU A 337 2.31 14.73 -3.39
N GLY A 338 1.51 15.73 -2.98
CA GLY A 338 0.21 15.54 -2.35
C GLY A 338 0.20 15.45 -0.82
N GLN A 339 -1.02 15.45 -0.27
CA GLN A 339 -1.27 15.50 1.18
C GLN A 339 -0.90 14.20 1.91
N THR A 340 -1.02 13.06 1.25
CA THR A 340 -0.69 11.75 1.82
C THR A 340 0.81 11.49 1.96
N LYS A 341 1.67 12.39 1.44
CA LYS A 341 3.13 12.40 1.57
C LYS A 341 3.82 11.11 1.09
N THR A 342 3.22 10.43 0.12
CA THR A 342 3.71 9.14 -0.40
C THR A 342 4.98 9.25 -1.21
N LYS A 343 5.29 10.45 -1.75
CA LYS A 343 6.47 10.69 -2.60
C LYS A 343 7.15 12.01 -2.26
N LEU A 344 8.47 11.96 -2.00
CA LEU A 344 9.28 13.16 -1.76
C LEU A 344 9.66 13.82 -3.08
N ALA A 345 9.42 15.15 -3.19
CA ALA A 345 9.69 15.95 -4.38
C ALA A 345 10.84 16.96 -4.21
N SER A 346 11.39 17.12 -3.00
CA SER A 346 12.48 18.08 -2.69
C SER A 346 13.74 17.76 -3.50
N ALA A 347 14.14 18.63 -4.42
CA ALA A 347 15.29 18.41 -5.31
C ALA A 347 16.64 18.41 -4.56
N ASP A 348 16.77 19.18 -3.48
CA ASP A 348 17.96 19.25 -2.62
C ASP A 348 18.20 17.94 -1.85
N ALA A 349 17.16 17.17 -1.54
CA ALA A 349 17.29 15.83 -0.97
C ALA A 349 18.05 14.88 -1.90
N THR A 350 17.88 15.01 -3.23
CA THR A 350 18.68 14.23 -4.21
C THR A 350 20.17 14.49 -4.04
N LYS A 351 20.56 15.78 -3.98
CA LYS A 351 21.96 16.18 -3.82
C LYS A 351 22.52 15.70 -2.49
N ALA A 352 21.78 15.87 -1.39
CA ALA A 352 22.23 15.50 -0.06
C ALA A 352 22.49 13.99 0.02
N VAL A 353 21.51 13.16 -0.39
CA VAL A 353 21.65 11.71 -0.36
C VAL A 353 22.74 11.23 -1.33
N PHE A 354 22.82 11.81 -2.53
CA PHE A 354 23.87 11.48 -3.51
C PHE A 354 25.25 11.72 -2.93
N THR A 355 25.49 12.88 -2.30
CA THR A 355 26.80 13.24 -1.73
C THR A 355 27.16 12.33 -0.56
N VAL A 356 26.25 12.20 0.45
CA VAL A 356 26.52 11.37 1.63
C VAL A 356 26.74 9.91 1.23
N THR A 357 25.92 9.36 0.33
CA THR A 357 26.10 8.00 -0.18
C THR A 357 27.47 7.80 -0.82
N GLY A 358 27.89 8.76 -1.64
CA GLY A 358 29.18 8.70 -2.31
C GLY A 358 30.35 8.70 -1.33
N ASP A 359 30.41 9.72 -0.49
CA ASP A 359 31.54 9.94 0.43
C ASP A 359 31.66 8.79 1.44
N GLN A 360 30.56 8.38 2.03
CA GLN A 360 30.57 7.37 3.08
C GLN A 360 30.79 5.95 2.54
N LEU A 361 30.15 5.58 1.44
CA LEU A 361 30.36 4.25 0.86
C LEU A 361 31.71 4.11 0.21
N GLN A 362 32.26 5.17 -0.40
CA GLN A 362 33.64 5.14 -0.88
C GLN A 362 34.61 4.85 0.27
N LEU A 363 34.50 5.62 1.35
CA LEU A 363 35.33 5.41 2.54
C LEU A 363 35.19 4.01 3.14
N TYR A 364 33.96 3.45 3.12
CA TYR A 364 33.71 2.11 3.61
C TYR A 364 34.32 1.04 2.70
N PHE A 365 34.11 1.11 1.40
CA PHE A 365 34.58 0.11 0.44
C PHE A 365 36.10 0.11 0.27
N ASP A 366 36.76 1.27 0.35
CA ASP A 366 38.21 1.37 0.35
C ASP A 366 38.86 0.59 1.51
N ARG A 367 38.13 0.46 2.63
CA ARG A 367 38.57 -0.29 3.83
C ARG A 367 38.09 -1.74 3.84
N ASN A 368 37.08 -2.07 3.08
CA ASN A 368 36.39 -3.37 3.11
C ASN A 368 36.28 -3.97 1.70
N VAL A 369 37.42 -4.18 1.04
CA VAL A 369 37.49 -4.62 -0.37
C VAL A 369 36.81 -5.98 -0.59
N GLU A 370 36.83 -6.89 0.40
CA GLU A 370 36.18 -8.19 0.26
C GLU A 370 34.64 -8.05 0.25
N VAL A 371 34.08 -7.15 1.06
CA VAL A 371 32.65 -6.81 1.01
C VAL A 371 32.29 -6.22 -0.35
N LEU A 372 33.10 -5.29 -0.85
CA LEU A 372 32.93 -4.70 -2.17
C LEU A 372 32.92 -5.75 -3.28
N LYS A 373 33.85 -6.70 -3.26
CA LYS A 373 33.90 -7.83 -4.22
C LYS A 373 32.63 -8.67 -4.14
N GLY A 374 32.13 -8.94 -2.94
CA GLY A 374 30.87 -9.65 -2.72
C GLY A 374 29.69 -8.91 -3.39
N VAL A 375 29.56 -7.61 -3.15
CA VAL A 375 28.52 -6.75 -3.74
C VAL A 375 28.64 -6.71 -5.28
N ILE A 376 29.85 -6.53 -5.83
CA ILE A 376 30.06 -6.58 -7.28
C ILE A 376 29.73 -7.97 -7.84
N GLY A 377 30.02 -9.03 -7.10
CA GLY A 377 29.66 -10.41 -7.47
C GLY A 377 28.16 -10.61 -7.64
N CYS A 378 27.33 -9.95 -6.80
CA CYS A 378 25.88 -9.93 -6.98
C CYS A 378 25.48 -9.23 -8.29
N ALA A 379 26.08 -8.08 -8.56
CA ALA A 379 25.83 -7.34 -9.81
C ALA A 379 26.26 -8.16 -11.05
N GLU A 380 27.37 -8.89 -10.98
CA GLU A 380 27.80 -9.79 -12.08
C GLU A 380 26.83 -10.95 -12.30
N LYS A 381 26.37 -11.61 -11.21
CA LYS A 381 25.37 -12.69 -11.30
C LYS A 381 24.11 -12.16 -11.98
N SER A 382 23.60 -11.02 -11.51
CA SER A 382 22.43 -10.35 -12.05
C SER A 382 22.58 -10.01 -13.53
N ALA A 383 23.67 -9.34 -13.92
CA ALA A 383 23.94 -8.98 -15.31
C ALA A 383 24.06 -10.21 -16.24
N LYS A 384 24.58 -11.32 -15.74
CA LYS A 384 24.64 -12.59 -16.50
C LYS A 384 23.24 -13.15 -16.76
N ILE A 385 22.39 -13.16 -15.73
CA ILE A 385 21.00 -13.62 -15.84
C ILE A 385 20.25 -12.73 -16.82
N ARG A 386 20.25 -11.40 -16.61
CA ARG A 386 19.61 -10.44 -17.50
C ARG A 386 20.01 -10.61 -18.97
N LYS A 387 21.32 -10.73 -19.26
CA LYS A 387 21.79 -10.95 -20.62
C LYS A 387 21.31 -12.28 -21.21
N ALA A 388 21.20 -13.33 -20.41
CA ALA A 388 20.65 -14.61 -20.85
C ALA A 388 19.15 -14.50 -21.15
N GLU A 389 18.40 -13.78 -20.32
CA GLU A 389 16.98 -13.51 -20.49
C GLU A 389 16.70 -12.61 -21.71
N GLU A 390 17.45 -11.52 -21.90
CA GLU A 390 17.37 -10.67 -23.09
C GLU A 390 17.59 -11.46 -24.36
N LYS A 391 18.57 -12.38 -24.35
CA LYS A 391 18.83 -13.27 -25.48
C LYS A 391 17.70 -14.26 -25.71
N ALA A 392 17.14 -14.84 -24.65
CA ALA A 392 15.97 -15.73 -24.74
C ALA A 392 14.74 -14.97 -25.27
N LYS A 393 14.50 -13.76 -24.77
CA LYS A 393 13.42 -12.86 -25.17
C LYS A 393 13.55 -12.42 -26.63
N THR A 394 14.75 -12.02 -27.07
CA THR A 394 15.03 -11.67 -28.46
C THR A 394 14.78 -12.86 -29.40
N ASN A 395 15.19 -14.07 -28.99
CA ASN A 395 14.94 -15.30 -29.74
C ASN A 395 13.43 -15.64 -29.79
N MET A 396 12.67 -15.32 -28.76
CA MET A 396 11.21 -15.50 -28.75
C MET A 396 10.51 -14.47 -29.64
N LEU A 397 10.88 -13.19 -29.53
CA LEU A 397 10.30 -12.11 -30.34
C LEU A 397 10.60 -12.27 -31.83
N THR A 398 11.79 -12.75 -32.20
CA THR A 398 12.12 -13.08 -33.57
C THR A 398 11.33 -14.28 -34.08
N LYS A 399 11.04 -15.27 -33.23
CA LYS A 399 10.15 -16.39 -33.59
C LYS A 399 8.67 -16.00 -33.61
N SER A 400 8.22 -15.07 -32.77
CA SER A 400 6.82 -14.62 -32.70
C SER A 400 6.44 -13.61 -33.79
N ARG A 401 7.40 -12.94 -34.45
CA ARG A 401 7.13 -12.12 -35.66
C ARG A 401 6.58 -12.93 -36.82
N PHE A 402 6.65 -14.25 -36.77
CA PHE A 402 6.17 -15.16 -37.81
C PHE A 402 4.90 -15.94 -37.46
N SER A 403 4.27 -15.76 -36.30
CA SER A 403 2.96 -16.35 -36.03
C SER A 403 2.06 -15.39 -35.28
N PHE A 404 1.18 -14.75 -36.00
CA PHE A 404 -0.04 -14.10 -35.50
C PHE A 404 -1.08 -15.13 -35.04
N ASP A 405 -0.71 -16.38 -34.93
CA ASP A 405 -1.51 -17.45 -34.34
C ASP A 405 -1.31 -17.45 -32.79
N SER A 406 -2.12 -16.65 -32.09
CA SER A 406 -2.59 -17.04 -30.79
C SER A 406 -3.17 -18.46 -30.98
N ASN A 407 -2.59 -19.49 -30.47
CA ASN A 407 -2.96 -20.93 -30.53
C ASN A 407 -4.46 -21.27 -30.75
N GLY A 408 -5.23 -20.47 -31.48
CA GLY A 408 -6.67 -20.59 -31.72
C GLY A 408 -7.55 -20.39 -30.45
N LYS A 409 -6.95 -20.10 -29.29
CA LYS A 409 -7.66 -19.99 -28.00
C LYS A 409 -8.38 -18.64 -27.80
N LEU A 410 -7.71 -17.54 -28.19
CA LEU A 410 -8.28 -16.20 -28.03
C LEU A 410 -9.40 -15.95 -29.01
N ALA A 411 -10.62 -15.77 -28.54
CA ALA A 411 -11.71 -15.21 -29.32
C ALA A 411 -11.69 -13.68 -29.17
N ASN A 412 -11.00 -13.00 -30.09
CA ASN A 412 -10.82 -11.55 -30.01
C ASN A 412 -12.13 -10.79 -30.30
N CYS A 413 -12.20 -9.52 -29.88
CA CYS A 413 -13.26 -8.59 -30.24
C CYS A 413 -12.97 -7.92 -31.59
N GLU A 414 -14.01 -7.34 -32.22
CA GLU A 414 -13.93 -6.69 -33.52
C GLU A 414 -13.37 -5.27 -33.42
N SER A 415 -13.68 -4.56 -32.33
CA SER A 415 -13.20 -3.20 -32.09
C SER A 415 -11.69 -3.16 -31.90
N ARG A 416 -11.07 -2.09 -32.42
CA ARG A 416 -9.66 -1.75 -32.17
C ARG A 416 -9.48 -0.60 -31.19
N ASP A 417 -10.57 -0.04 -30.70
CA ASP A 417 -10.58 1.00 -29.69
C ASP A 417 -10.42 0.37 -28.31
N ALA A 418 -9.19 0.36 -27.79
CA ALA A 418 -8.84 -0.27 -26.53
C ALA A 418 -9.70 0.24 -25.35
N SER A 419 -10.10 1.51 -25.36
CA SER A 419 -10.90 2.12 -24.30
C SER A 419 -12.32 1.54 -24.16
N LYS A 420 -12.77 0.79 -25.16
CA LYS A 420 -14.09 0.12 -25.19
C LYS A 420 -14.00 -1.38 -25.07
N CYS A 421 -12.80 -1.94 -25.25
CA CYS A 421 -12.60 -3.37 -25.30
C CYS A 421 -12.34 -3.96 -23.92
N GLU A 422 -12.83 -5.17 -23.72
CA GLU A 422 -12.66 -5.95 -22.49
C GLU A 422 -12.19 -7.35 -22.83
N ILE A 423 -11.34 -7.96 -21.98
CA ILE A 423 -10.95 -9.35 -22.11
C ILE A 423 -11.35 -10.13 -20.86
N PHE A 424 -12.05 -11.23 -21.06
CA PHE A 424 -12.39 -12.17 -20.00
C PHE A 424 -11.42 -13.35 -20.05
N ILE A 425 -10.72 -13.59 -18.95
CA ILE A 425 -9.90 -14.79 -18.74
C ILE A 425 -10.81 -15.83 -18.08
N VAL A 426 -11.11 -16.91 -18.81
CA VAL A 426 -12.13 -17.87 -18.42
C VAL A 426 -11.51 -19.21 -18.09
N GLU A 427 -11.95 -19.83 -16.99
CA GLU A 427 -11.50 -21.15 -16.60
C GLU A 427 -12.08 -22.24 -17.52
N GLY A 428 -11.19 -22.96 -18.20
CA GLY A 428 -11.51 -24.12 -19.00
C GLY A 428 -12.16 -23.84 -20.37
N ASP A 429 -12.14 -24.85 -21.21
CA ASP A 429 -12.69 -24.77 -22.58
C ASP A 429 -14.23 -24.81 -22.60
N SER A 430 -14.88 -25.42 -21.57
CA SER A 430 -16.33 -25.53 -21.49
C SER A 430 -16.96 -24.16 -21.22
N ALA A 431 -16.60 -23.51 -20.09
CA ALA A 431 -17.08 -22.18 -19.75
C ALA A 431 -16.63 -21.15 -20.83
N GLY A 432 -15.41 -21.31 -21.38
CA GLY A 432 -14.95 -20.55 -22.53
C GLY A 432 -15.83 -20.68 -23.77
N GLY A 433 -16.43 -21.83 -24.02
CA GLY A 433 -17.40 -22.09 -25.10
C GLY A 433 -18.69 -21.30 -24.91
N SER A 434 -19.29 -21.41 -23.71
CA SER A 434 -20.50 -20.66 -23.33
C SER A 434 -20.25 -19.14 -23.39
N ALA A 435 -19.12 -18.67 -22.85
CA ALA A 435 -18.74 -17.26 -22.88
C ALA A 435 -18.52 -16.72 -24.30
N LYS A 436 -17.89 -17.51 -25.18
CA LYS A 436 -17.72 -17.14 -26.62
C LYS A 436 -19.05 -16.98 -27.35
N THR A 437 -20.06 -17.76 -26.96
CA THR A 437 -21.41 -17.67 -27.51
C THR A 437 -22.17 -16.49 -26.95
N ALA A 438 -22.05 -16.25 -25.65
CA ALA A 438 -22.77 -15.22 -24.90
C ALA A 438 -22.28 -13.80 -25.15
N ARG A 439 -20.98 -13.61 -25.38
CA ARG A 439 -20.31 -12.30 -25.42
C ARG A 439 -20.83 -11.34 -26.47
N ASN A 440 -20.66 -10.06 -26.24
CA ASN A 440 -20.74 -9.06 -27.31
C ASN A 440 -19.43 -9.06 -28.12
N ARG A 441 -19.49 -9.57 -29.35
CA ARG A 441 -18.31 -9.72 -30.23
C ARG A 441 -17.65 -8.39 -30.59
N GLN A 442 -18.38 -7.30 -30.53
CA GLN A 442 -17.88 -6.00 -30.92
C GLN A 442 -16.74 -5.53 -29.98
N TYR A 443 -16.88 -5.74 -28.66
CA TYR A 443 -15.93 -5.20 -27.69
C TYR A 443 -15.48 -6.18 -26.59
N GLN A 444 -16.03 -7.41 -26.54
CA GLN A 444 -15.62 -8.42 -25.57
C GLN A 444 -14.80 -9.53 -26.21
N ALA A 445 -13.61 -9.76 -25.68
CA ALA A 445 -12.74 -10.87 -26.02
C ALA A 445 -12.79 -11.95 -24.95
N ILE A 446 -12.67 -13.22 -25.33
CA ILE A 446 -12.65 -14.38 -24.42
C ILE A 446 -11.34 -15.15 -24.61
N LEU A 447 -10.62 -15.34 -23.52
CA LEU A 447 -9.41 -16.13 -23.44
C LEU A 447 -9.60 -17.29 -22.46
N PRO A 448 -9.92 -18.51 -22.95
CA PRO A 448 -9.94 -19.70 -22.09
C PRO A 448 -8.51 -20.08 -21.67
N ILE A 449 -8.32 -20.36 -20.38
CA ILE A 449 -7.09 -20.92 -19.82
C ILE A 449 -7.32 -22.36 -19.37
N ARG A 450 -6.33 -23.23 -19.52
CA ARG A 450 -6.45 -24.64 -19.15
C ARG A 450 -5.92 -24.88 -17.75
N GLY A 451 -6.86 -24.97 -16.79
CA GLY A 451 -6.55 -25.31 -15.40
C GLY A 451 -5.64 -24.29 -14.69
N LYS A 452 -4.96 -24.75 -13.67
CA LYS A 452 -4.08 -23.93 -12.83
C LYS A 452 -2.83 -23.51 -13.63
N ILE A 453 -2.62 -22.22 -13.79
CA ILE A 453 -1.41 -21.70 -14.42
C ILE A 453 -0.18 -21.92 -13.51
N LEU A 454 1.01 -21.74 -14.08
CA LEU A 454 2.25 -21.82 -13.32
C LEU A 454 2.28 -20.79 -12.19
N ASN A 455 2.61 -21.23 -10.97
CA ASN A 455 2.90 -20.31 -9.87
C ASN A 455 4.22 -19.59 -10.15
N VAL A 456 4.13 -18.32 -10.56
CA VAL A 456 5.27 -17.50 -10.96
C VAL A 456 6.16 -17.10 -9.79
N GLU A 457 5.64 -17.11 -8.56
CA GLU A 457 6.40 -16.80 -7.36
C GLU A 457 7.48 -17.85 -7.07
N LYS A 458 7.22 -19.11 -7.47
CA LYS A 458 8.15 -20.26 -7.27
C LYS A 458 8.98 -20.59 -8.50
N ALA A 459 8.59 -20.09 -9.66
CA ALA A 459 9.16 -20.50 -10.93
C ALA A 459 10.33 -19.60 -11.35
N SER A 460 11.37 -20.19 -11.94
CA SER A 460 12.39 -19.39 -12.62
C SER A 460 11.81 -18.73 -13.87
N MET A 461 12.36 -17.58 -14.26
CA MET A 461 11.92 -16.79 -15.40
C MET A 461 11.86 -17.60 -16.70
N ASP A 462 12.85 -18.48 -16.94
CA ASP A 462 12.85 -19.35 -18.10
C ASP A 462 11.60 -20.24 -18.17
N LYS A 463 11.14 -20.76 -17.02
CA LYS A 463 9.92 -21.56 -16.93
C LYS A 463 8.66 -20.72 -17.14
N VAL A 464 8.63 -19.49 -16.59
CA VAL A 464 7.54 -18.54 -16.76
C VAL A 464 7.39 -18.20 -18.23
N LEU A 465 8.47 -17.79 -18.89
CA LEU A 465 8.49 -17.47 -20.31
C LEU A 465 8.30 -18.70 -21.24
N ALA A 466 8.57 -19.91 -20.77
CA ALA A 466 8.27 -21.14 -21.50
C ALA A 466 6.80 -21.56 -21.41
N ASN A 467 6.06 -21.09 -20.40
CA ASN A 467 4.67 -21.48 -20.17
C ASN A 467 3.74 -20.93 -21.28
N ALA A 468 2.95 -21.81 -21.88
CA ALA A 468 2.10 -21.46 -23.01
C ALA A 468 0.94 -20.53 -22.64
N GLU A 469 0.33 -20.70 -21.45
CA GLU A 469 -0.79 -19.88 -21.00
C GLU A 469 -0.31 -18.45 -20.69
N ILE A 470 0.82 -18.32 -19.99
CA ILE A 470 1.44 -17.01 -19.69
C ILE A 470 1.81 -16.28 -20.98
N LYS A 471 2.44 -16.95 -21.93
CA LYS A 471 2.74 -16.38 -23.26
C LYS A 471 1.50 -15.87 -23.96
N THR A 472 0.44 -16.66 -23.91
CA THR A 472 -0.82 -16.29 -24.57
C THR A 472 -1.42 -15.05 -23.94
N MET A 473 -1.39 -14.93 -22.60
CA MET A 473 -1.85 -13.72 -21.89
C MET A 473 -1.01 -12.49 -22.24
N ILE A 474 0.32 -12.58 -22.17
CA ILE A 474 1.22 -11.47 -22.52
C ILE A 474 0.96 -10.96 -23.95
N ASN A 475 0.84 -11.91 -24.92
CA ASN A 475 0.56 -11.57 -26.32
C ASN A 475 -0.85 -10.99 -26.51
N SER A 476 -1.83 -11.46 -25.75
CA SER A 476 -3.22 -10.99 -25.83
C SER A 476 -3.35 -9.57 -25.33
N PHE A 477 -2.73 -9.24 -24.19
CA PHE A 477 -2.78 -7.88 -23.62
C PHE A 477 -2.03 -6.87 -24.49
N GLY A 478 -0.89 -7.25 -25.06
CA GLY A 478 -0.12 -6.44 -26.01
C GLY A 478 0.75 -5.35 -25.38
N CYS A 479 0.69 -5.15 -24.08
CA CYS A 479 1.43 -4.12 -23.34
C CYS A 479 2.84 -4.54 -22.88
N GLY A 480 3.29 -5.76 -23.16
CA GLY A 480 4.53 -6.31 -22.63
C GLY A 480 4.40 -6.71 -21.17
N PHE A 481 5.52 -6.80 -20.46
CA PHE A 481 5.54 -7.08 -19.01
C PHE A 481 6.76 -6.44 -18.37
N SER A 482 6.66 -6.12 -17.07
CA SER A 482 7.75 -5.60 -16.26
C SER A 482 8.27 -6.70 -15.34
N GLU A 483 9.57 -6.94 -15.38
CA GLU A 483 10.28 -7.65 -14.33
C GLU A 483 11.71 -7.14 -14.25
N GLY A 484 12.19 -6.92 -13.02
CA GLY A 484 13.51 -6.59 -12.48
C GLY A 484 14.65 -6.10 -13.38
N TYR A 485 14.75 -6.56 -14.62
CA TYR A 485 15.89 -6.34 -15.51
C TYR A 485 15.57 -5.74 -16.88
N GLY A 486 14.31 -5.59 -17.23
CA GLY A 486 13.93 -5.02 -18.52
C GLY A 486 12.46 -4.65 -18.51
N ASN A 487 12.17 -3.38 -18.37
CA ASN A 487 10.81 -2.88 -18.45
C ASN A 487 10.42 -2.68 -19.92
N ASP A 488 9.81 -3.72 -20.53
CA ASP A 488 9.14 -3.59 -21.83
C ASP A 488 7.65 -3.30 -21.67
N PHE A 489 7.18 -3.12 -20.44
CA PHE A 489 5.81 -2.77 -20.17
C PHE A 489 5.52 -1.37 -20.69
N ASP A 490 4.48 -1.25 -21.47
CA ASP A 490 4.02 0.01 -22.04
C ASP A 490 2.48 0.01 -22.04
N ILE A 491 1.90 0.66 -21.04
CA ILE A 491 0.46 0.73 -20.81
C ILE A 491 -0.29 1.27 -22.04
N THR A 492 0.36 2.15 -22.83
CA THR A 492 -0.26 2.73 -24.02
C THR A 492 -0.53 1.72 -25.14
N LYS A 493 0.09 0.54 -25.06
CA LYS A 493 -0.11 -0.58 -25.98
C LYS A 493 -1.13 -1.59 -25.50
N LEU A 494 -1.71 -1.38 -24.31
CA LEU A 494 -2.76 -2.25 -23.79
C LEU A 494 -3.96 -2.26 -24.76
N ARG A 495 -4.46 -3.46 -25.04
CA ARG A 495 -5.53 -3.66 -26.04
C ARG A 495 -6.94 -3.63 -25.43
N TYR A 496 -7.05 -3.67 -24.11
CA TYR A 496 -8.31 -3.80 -23.40
C TYR A 496 -8.35 -2.86 -22.21
N ASP A 497 -9.43 -2.11 -22.08
CA ASP A 497 -9.67 -1.25 -20.92
C ASP A 497 -9.84 -2.07 -19.63
N LYS A 498 -10.46 -3.26 -19.74
CA LYS A 498 -10.66 -4.16 -18.59
C LYS A 498 -10.14 -5.57 -18.87
N ILE A 499 -9.40 -6.09 -17.93
CA ILE A 499 -8.99 -7.49 -17.83
C ILE A 499 -9.81 -8.10 -16.70
N ILE A 500 -10.70 -9.01 -17.04
CA ILE A 500 -11.70 -9.56 -16.12
C ILE A 500 -11.41 -11.04 -15.91
N LEU A 501 -11.09 -11.41 -14.67
CA LEU A 501 -10.94 -12.80 -14.26
C LEU A 501 -12.33 -13.39 -14.04
N MET A 502 -12.62 -14.48 -14.72
CA MET A 502 -13.92 -15.15 -14.68
C MET A 502 -13.71 -16.64 -14.44
N THR A 503 -13.61 -17.02 -13.19
CA THR A 503 -13.37 -18.39 -12.70
C THR A 503 -14.64 -18.95 -12.05
N ASP A 504 -14.66 -20.26 -11.83
CA ASP A 504 -15.74 -20.93 -11.12
C ASP A 504 -15.77 -20.49 -9.64
N ALA A 505 -16.97 -20.45 -9.06
CA ALA A 505 -17.16 -20.03 -7.67
C ALA A 505 -16.86 -21.18 -6.67
N ASP A 506 -15.74 -21.86 -6.86
CA ASP A 506 -15.27 -22.94 -6.00
C ASP A 506 -13.82 -22.71 -5.53
N VAL A 507 -13.28 -23.64 -4.75
CA VAL A 507 -11.91 -23.55 -4.22
C VAL A 507 -10.84 -23.62 -5.30
N ASP A 508 -11.10 -24.29 -6.42
CA ASP A 508 -10.17 -24.39 -7.54
C ASP A 508 -10.16 -23.09 -8.35
N GLY A 509 -11.32 -22.49 -8.60
CA GLY A 509 -11.45 -21.18 -9.23
C GLY A 509 -10.78 -20.08 -8.41
N SER A 510 -10.99 -20.05 -7.09
CA SER A 510 -10.30 -19.11 -6.19
C SER A 510 -8.77 -19.27 -6.22
N HIS A 511 -8.28 -20.51 -6.36
CA HIS A 511 -6.85 -20.76 -6.52
C HIS A 511 -6.34 -20.26 -7.89
N ILE A 512 -7.11 -20.41 -8.96
CA ILE A 512 -6.76 -19.89 -10.29
C ILE A 512 -6.71 -18.36 -10.25
N ASP A 513 -7.69 -17.70 -9.63
CA ASP A 513 -7.66 -16.25 -9.43
C ASP A 513 -6.40 -15.81 -8.69
N THR A 514 -6.03 -16.51 -7.62
CA THR A 514 -4.81 -16.20 -6.85
C THR A 514 -3.55 -16.34 -7.71
N LEU A 515 -3.46 -17.37 -8.55
CA LEU A 515 -2.33 -17.56 -9.47
C LEU A 515 -2.27 -16.46 -10.55
N LEU A 516 -3.43 -16.09 -11.11
CA LEU A 516 -3.54 -15.01 -12.09
C LEU A 516 -3.18 -13.65 -11.48
N LEU A 517 -3.68 -13.36 -10.28
CA LEU A 517 -3.34 -12.14 -9.55
C LEU A 517 -1.86 -12.08 -9.20
N THR A 518 -1.25 -13.20 -8.79
CA THR A 518 0.19 -13.29 -8.55
C THR A 518 0.98 -12.98 -9.81
N PHE A 519 0.56 -13.53 -10.96
CA PHE A 519 1.18 -13.22 -12.25
C PHE A 519 1.04 -11.73 -12.61
N LEU A 520 -0.15 -11.17 -12.54
CA LEU A 520 -0.39 -9.76 -12.84
C LEU A 520 0.38 -8.84 -11.90
N TYR A 521 0.37 -9.15 -10.60
CA TYR A 521 1.07 -8.36 -9.60
C TYR A 521 2.59 -8.36 -9.80
N ARG A 522 3.20 -9.51 -10.11
CA ARG A 522 4.66 -9.61 -10.27
C ARG A 522 5.15 -9.10 -11.63
N PHE A 523 4.36 -9.25 -12.68
CA PHE A 523 4.81 -8.97 -14.05
C PHE A 523 4.16 -7.76 -14.71
N MET A 524 3.02 -7.31 -14.22
CA MET A 524 2.24 -6.20 -14.79
C MET A 524 1.51 -5.40 -13.68
N PRO A 525 2.21 -4.99 -12.59
CA PRO A 525 1.56 -4.33 -11.44
C PRO A 525 0.85 -3.04 -11.85
N GLU A 526 1.33 -2.35 -12.87
CA GLU A 526 0.73 -1.12 -13.39
C GLU A 526 -0.72 -1.35 -13.86
N LEU A 527 -1.06 -2.54 -14.36
CA LEU A 527 -2.45 -2.87 -14.73
C LEU A 527 -3.40 -2.85 -13.54
N ILE A 528 -2.90 -3.18 -12.34
CA ILE A 528 -3.67 -3.14 -11.10
C ILE A 528 -3.73 -1.69 -10.58
N TYR A 529 -2.59 -0.98 -10.55
CA TYR A 529 -2.52 0.41 -10.09
C TYR A 529 -3.41 1.35 -10.92
N ASP A 530 -3.42 1.17 -12.25
CA ASP A 530 -4.23 1.98 -13.16
C ASP A 530 -5.70 1.50 -13.22
N GLY A 531 -6.02 0.40 -12.52
CA GLY A 531 -7.40 -0.06 -12.32
C GLY A 531 -8.01 -0.82 -13.50
N HIS A 532 -7.19 -1.53 -14.24
CA HIS A 532 -7.63 -2.35 -15.39
C HIS A 532 -8.04 -3.77 -15.01
N VAL A 533 -7.74 -4.25 -13.79
CA VAL A 533 -7.96 -5.64 -13.37
C VAL A 533 -9.23 -5.77 -12.52
N TYR A 534 -10.08 -6.73 -12.89
CA TYR A 534 -11.36 -7.00 -12.23
C TYR A 534 -11.56 -8.50 -12.05
N ILE A 535 -12.35 -8.87 -11.04
CA ILE A 535 -12.89 -10.21 -10.84
C ILE A 535 -14.38 -10.15 -11.14
N ALA A 536 -14.87 -11.04 -12.01
CA ALA A 536 -16.30 -11.19 -12.25
C ALA A 536 -16.95 -11.91 -11.06
N MET A 537 -18.11 -11.45 -10.67
CA MET A 537 -18.90 -12.03 -9.59
C MET A 537 -20.18 -12.64 -10.20
N PRO A 538 -20.14 -13.89 -10.68
CA PRO A 538 -21.34 -14.59 -11.14
C PRO A 538 -22.25 -14.90 -9.96
N PRO A 539 -23.58 -15.05 -10.16
CA PRO A 539 -24.48 -15.45 -9.09
C PRO A 539 -24.23 -16.91 -8.65
N LEU A 540 -24.31 -17.16 -7.36
CA LEU A 540 -24.23 -18.50 -6.79
C LEU A 540 -25.56 -19.25 -6.89
N PHE A 541 -26.68 -18.51 -6.87
CA PHE A 541 -28.01 -19.11 -6.85
C PHE A 541 -28.95 -18.43 -7.84
N LYS A 542 -29.88 -19.26 -8.37
CA LYS A 542 -31.06 -18.79 -9.07
C LYS A 542 -32.29 -19.25 -8.28
N VAL A 543 -33.13 -18.32 -7.91
CA VAL A 543 -34.39 -18.56 -7.23
C VAL A 543 -35.54 -18.44 -8.23
N ILE A 544 -36.36 -19.49 -8.31
CA ILE A 544 -37.53 -19.57 -9.18
C ILE A 544 -38.77 -19.69 -8.28
N PRO A 545 -39.44 -18.58 -7.98
CA PRO A 545 -40.67 -18.61 -7.19
C PRO A 545 -41.83 -19.20 -8.00
N LYS A 546 -42.78 -19.87 -7.34
CA LYS A 546 -44.00 -20.37 -8.03
C LYS A 546 -44.84 -19.24 -8.67
N ARG A 547 -44.73 -18.03 -8.17
CA ARG A 547 -45.37 -16.81 -8.71
C ARG A 547 -44.41 -15.64 -8.53
N GLY A 548 -44.10 -14.93 -9.59
CA GLY A 548 -43.19 -13.82 -9.61
C GLY A 548 -42.05 -14.03 -10.60
N GLU A 549 -41.10 -13.10 -10.65
CA GLU A 549 -39.95 -13.16 -11.52
C GLU A 549 -38.80 -13.94 -10.88
N GLU A 550 -38.01 -14.61 -11.71
CA GLU A 550 -36.78 -15.29 -11.29
C GLU A 550 -35.76 -14.26 -10.79
N GLN A 551 -35.00 -14.63 -9.76
CA GLN A 551 -33.98 -13.77 -9.18
C GLN A 551 -32.64 -14.50 -9.07
N TYR A 552 -31.57 -13.78 -9.37
CA TYR A 552 -30.19 -14.23 -9.14
C TYR A 552 -29.69 -13.69 -7.82
N LEU A 553 -29.04 -14.53 -7.03
CA LEU A 553 -28.45 -14.16 -5.74
C LEU A 553 -26.96 -14.47 -5.78
N TYR A 554 -26.17 -13.55 -5.27
CA TYR A 554 -24.73 -13.55 -5.49
C TYR A 554 -23.95 -14.18 -4.33
N ASP A 555 -24.51 -14.24 -3.13
CA ASP A 555 -23.90 -14.87 -1.96
C ASP A 555 -24.92 -15.58 -1.06
N GLU A 556 -24.44 -16.31 -0.05
CA GLU A 556 -25.29 -17.01 0.95
C GLU A 556 -26.11 -16.00 1.79
N LYS A 557 -25.59 -14.80 2.02
CA LYS A 557 -26.30 -13.75 2.78
C LYS A 557 -27.51 -13.23 2.01
N ASP A 558 -27.39 -13.12 0.70
CA ASP A 558 -28.52 -12.78 -0.18
C ASP A 558 -29.59 -13.87 -0.13
N LEU A 559 -29.18 -15.14 -0.11
CA LEU A 559 -30.13 -16.27 0.02
C LEU A 559 -30.82 -16.28 1.38
N GLU A 560 -30.09 -16.02 2.46
CA GLU A 560 -30.69 -15.87 3.78
C GLU A 560 -31.67 -14.68 3.84
N ARG A 561 -31.29 -13.55 3.26
CA ARG A 561 -32.16 -12.37 3.18
C ARG A 561 -33.43 -12.67 2.39
N TYR A 562 -33.27 -13.34 1.25
CA TYR A 562 -34.42 -13.77 0.44
C TYR A 562 -35.36 -14.67 1.23
N ARG A 563 -34.83 -15.69 1.94
CA ARG A 563 -35.62 -16.60 2.79
C ARG A 563 -36.37 -15.91 3.93
N ARG A 564 -35.80 -14.84 4.49
CA ARG A 564 -36.45 -14.06 5.56
C ARG A 564 -37.63 -13.22 5.06
N VAL A 565 -37.59 -12.76 3.82
CA VAL A 565 -38.59 -11.86 3.24
C VAL A 565 -39.68 -12.64 2.51
N HIS A 566 -39.36 -13.80 1.93
CA HIS A 566 -40.25 -14.57 1.08
C HIS A 566 -40.69 -15.87 1.80
N THR A 567 -41.97 -15.92 2.18
CA THR A 567 -42.57 -17.09 2.86
C THR A 567 -43.19 -18.11 1.90
N GLY A 568 -43.14 -17.88 0.57
CA GLY A 568 -43.69 -18.76 -0.46
C GLY A 568 -42.71 -19.85 -0.91
N ASP A 569 -43.26 -20.94 -1.47
CA ASP A 569 -42.44 -22.00 -2.07
C ASP A 569 -41.71 -21.48 -3.30
N PHE A 570 -40.43 -21.81 -3.39
CA PHE A 570 -39.55 -21.52 -4.53
C PHE A 570 -38.64 -22.72 -4.82
N THR A 571 -38.17 -22.82 -6.06
CA THR A 571 -37.11 -23.74 -6.46
C THR A 571 -35.79 -23.00 -6.41
N LEU A 572 -34.78 -23.61 -5.76
CA LEU A 572 -33.41 -23.08 -5.68
C LEU A 572 -32.51 -23.88 -6.61
N GLN A 573 -31.88 -23.22 -7.54
CA GLN A 573 -30.81 -23.79 -8.35
C GLN A 573 -29.48 -23.18 -7.86
N ARG A 574 -28.52 -24.01 -7.47
CA ARG A 574 -27.15 -23.60 -7.12
C ARG A 574 -26.25 -23.83 -8.31
N TYR A 575 -25.49 -22.82 -8.70
CA TYR A 575 -24.46 -22.95 -9.73
C TYR A 575 -23.12 -23.30 -9.05
N LYS A 576 -22.50 -24.39 -9.48
CA LYS A 576 -21.19 -24.82 -9.01
C LYS A 576 -20.06 -24.29 -9.88
N GLY A 577 -20.37 -23.99 -11.15
CA GLY A 577 -19.41 -23.42 -12.09
C GLY A 577 -20.10 -22.73 -13.26
N LEU A 578 -19.34 -21.89 -13.96
CA LEU A 578 -19.78 -21.12 -15.13
C LEU A 578 -20.25 -21.99 -16.29
N GLY A 579 -19.74 -23.22 -16.37
CA GLY A 579 -20.14 -24.19 -17.39
C GLY A 579 -21.58 -24.73 -17.23
N GLU A 580 -22.22 -24.49 -16.07
CA GLU A 580 -23.62 -24.86 -15.80
C GLU A 580 -24.61 -23.79 -16.28
N MET A 581 -24.13 -22.59 -16.61
CA MET A 581 -24.94 -21.53 -17.17
C MET A 581 -25.03 -21.64 -18.69
N ASP A 582 -26.24 -21.46 -19.22
CA ASP A 582 -26.38 -21.26 -20.66
C ASP A 582 -25.89 -19.85 -21.08
N ALA A 583 -25.79 -19.63 -22.40
CA ALA A 583 -25.24 -18.40 -22.93
C ALA A 583 -26.07 -17.15 -22.55
N GLU A 584 -27.40 -17.28 -22.44
CA GLU A 584 -28.29 -16.17 -22.10
C GLU A 584 -28.14 -15.80 -20.62
N GLN A 585 -28.11 -16.80 -19.73
CA GLN A 585 -27.87 -16.61 -18.31
C GLN A 585 -26.49 -15.97 -18.05
N LEU A 586 -25.46 -16.46 -18.73
CA LEU A 586 -24.11 -15.93 -18.60
C LEU A 586 -24.00 -14.46 -19.09
N TRP A 587 -24.71 -14.13 -20.17
CA TRP A 587 -24.82 -12.76 -20.63
C TRP A 587 -25.49 -11.88 -19.59
N GLU A 588 -26.70 -12.22 -19.16
CA GLU A 588 -27.52 -11.39 -18.28
C GLU A 588 -26.89 -11.14 -16.90
N THR A 589 -26.09 -12.08 -16.39
CA THR A 589 -25.56 -12.02 -15.02
C THR A 589 -24.11 -11.58 -14.95
N THR A 590 -23.30 -11.87 -15.98
CA THR A 590 -21.84 -11.78 -15.86
C THR A 590 -21.17 -10.98 -16.97
N LEU A 591 -21.71 -10.99 -18.20
CA LEU A 591 -21.09 -10.34 -19.34
C LEU A 591 -21.71 -8.98 -19.69
N ASP A 592 -23.01 -8.78 -19.42
CA ASP A 592 -23.72 -7.54 -19.72
C ASP A 592 -23.17 -6.37 -18.86
N PRO A 593 -22.58 -5.34 -19.46
CA PRO A 593 -22.02 -4.20 -18.70
C PRO A 593 -23.02 -3.47 -17.81
N GLU A 594 -24.32 -3.54 -18.13
CA GLU A 594 -25.38 -2.83 -17.38
C GLU A 594 -25.86 -3.61 -16.14
N ARG A 595 -25.65 -4.93 -16.11
CA ARG A 595 -26.23 -5.81 -15.08
C ARG A 595 -25.20 -6.54 -14.22
N ARG A 596 -24.02 -6.80 -14.79
CA ARG A 596 -22.96 -7.58 -14.14
C ARG A 596 -22.39 -6.90 -12.90
N VAL A 597 -21.91 -7.71 -11.99
CA VAL A 597 -21.14 -7.27 -10.81
C VAL A 597 -19.66 -7.58 -11.03
N LEU A 598 -18.81 -6.56 -10.96
CA LEU A 598 -17.37 -6.68 -11.02
C LEU A 598 -16.73 -6.16 -9.74
N LYS A 599 -15.79 -6.92 -9.20
CA LYS A 599 -14.93 -6.48 -8.10
C LYS A 599 -13.60 -5.98 -8.68
N ARG A 600 -13.32 -4.69 -8.51
CA ARG A 600 -12.04 -4.12 -8.92
C ARG A 600 -10.93 -4.62 -7.99
N VAL A 601 -9.81 -5.00 -8.57
CA VAL A 601 -8.62 -5.37 -7.81
C VAL A 601 -7.80 -4.12 -7.53
N GLU A 602 -7.48 -3.90 -6.26
CA GLU A 602 -6.72 -2.73 -5.80
C GLU A 602 -5.60 -3.18 -4.89
N ILE A 603 -4.47 -2.49 -4.95
CA ILE A 603 -3.35 -2.66 -4.04
C ILE A 603 -3.41 -1.48 -3.06
N GLU A 604 -3.91 -1.74 -1.85
CA GLU A 604 -4.00 -0.73 -0.80
C GLU A 604 -2.62 -0.38 -0.23
N ASP A 605 -1.74 -1.37 -0.09
CA ASP A 605 -0.37 -1.23 0.39
C ASP A 605 0.54 -2.20 -0.38
N ALA A 606 1.49 -1.65 -1.15
CA ALA A 606 2.37 -2.45 -2.02
C ALA A 606 3.30 -3.37 -1.23
N ARG A 607 3.74 -2.95 -0.04
CA ARG A 607 4.59 -3.76 0.82
C ARG A 607 3.82 -4.94 1.38
N MET A 608 2.66 -4.70 1.97
CA MET A 608 1.79 -5.77 2.47
C MET A 608 1.37 -6.73 1.36
N ALA A 609 1.03 -6.22 0.18
CA ALA A 609 0.70 -7.06 -0.97
C ALA A 609 1.88 -7.96 -1.37
N SER A 610 3.11 -7.45 -1.33
CA SER A 610 4.31 -8.24 -1.61
C SER A 610 4.56 -9.30 -0.53
N GLU A 611 4.50 -8.92 0.75
CA GLU A 611 4.69 -9.82 1.89
C GLU A 611 3.65 -10.95 1.89
N VAL A 612 2.37 -10.62 1.68
CA VAL A 612 1.29 -11.62 1.61
C VAL A 612 1.45 -12.53 0.39
N THR A 613 1.83 -11.97 -0.76
CA THR A 613 2.08 -12.77 -1.98
C THR A 613 3.24 -13.75 -1.76
N GLU A 614 4.35 -13.29 -1.21
CA GLU A 614 5.51 -14.14 -0.88
C GLU A 614 5.14 -15.21 0.15
N MET A 615 4.44 -14.84 1.22
CA MET A 615 3.99 -15.74 2.27
C MET A 615 3.05 -16.83 1.75
N LEU A 616 2.03 -16.47 0.96
CA LEU A 616 1.03 -17.41 0.48
C LEU A 616 1.49 -18.21 -0.73
N MET A 617 2.23 -17.60 -1.65
CA MET A 617 2.60 -18.17 -2.94
C MET A 617 4.07 -18.57 -3.06
N GLY A 618 4.93 -18.10 -2.14
CA GLY A 618 6.37 -18.39 -2.10
C GLY A 618 6.70 -19.85 -1.77
N SER A 619 8.01 -20.17 -1.74
CA SER A 619 8.51 -21.54 -1.51
C SER A 619 8.39 -22.01 -0.05
N GLU A 620 8.41 -21.06 0.90
CA GLU A 620 8.36 -21.36 2.34
C GLU A 620 6.98 -21.85 2.78
N VAL A 621 6.96 -23.00 3.47
CA VAL A 621 5.69 -23.62 3.93
C VAL A 621 5.30 -23.13 5.33
N GLY A 622 6.29 -22.80 6.17
CA GLY A 622 6.08 -22.42 7.57
C GLY A 622 5.16 -21.20 7.73
N PRO A 623 5.49 -20.05 7.13
CA PRO A 623 4.67 -18.83 7.21
C PRO A 623 3.25 -19.04 6.71
N ARG A 624 3.07 -19.77 5.59
CA ARG A 624 1.75 -20.10 5.04
C ARG A 624 0.91 -20.96 5.99
N ARG A 625 1.53 -21.95 6.63
CA ARG A 625 0.86 -22.81 7.62
C ARG A 625 0.38 -21.97 8.81
N GLN A 626 1.24 -21.07 9.30
CA GLN A 626 0.91 -20.21 10.42
C GLN A 626 -0.25 -19.27 10.07
N PHE A 627 -0.19 -18.62 8.91
CA PHE A 627 -1.28 -17.78 8.41
C PHE A 627 -2.62 -18.50 8.35
N ILE A 628 -2.64 -19.75 7.85
CA ILE A 628 -3.86 -20.57 7.79
C ILE A 628 -4.41 -20.85 9.20
N TYR A 629 -3.53 -21.11 10.19
CA TYR A 629 -3.98 -21.33 11.57
C TYR A 629 -4.52 -20.05 12.21
N GLU A 630 -3.90 -18.93 11.98
CA GLU A 630 -4.28 -17.63 12.56
C GLU A 630 -5.61 -17.09 11.98
N HIS A 631 -5.94 -17.45 10.74
CA HIS A 631 -7.16 -17.02 10.04
C HIS A 631 -8.17 -18.15 9.82
N ALA A 632 -8.04 -19.26 10.54
CA ALA A 632 -8.94 -20.41 10.38
C ALA A 632 -10.41 -20.07 10.69
N ASP A 633 -10.63 -19.15 11.63
CA ASP A 633 -11.97 -18.72 12.05
C ASP A 633 -12.64 -17.77 11.03
N GLU A 634 -11.85 -17.19 10.11
CA GLU A 634 -12.34 -16.30 9.05
C GLU A 634 -12.71 -17.08 7.77
N ALA A 635 -12.31 -18.35 7.68
CA ALA A 635 -12.52 -19.17 6.49
C ALA A 635 -13.99 -19.61 6.40
N GLU A 636 -14.65 -19.24 5.32
CA GLU A 636 -15.93 -19.84 4.93
C GLU A 636 -15.65 -21.24 4.40
N ILE A 637 -15.86 -22.26 5.23
CA ILE A 637 -15.67 -23.67 4.83
C ILE A 637 -17.00 -24.17 4.29
N ASP A 638 -16.99 -24.58 3.03
CA ASP A 638 -18.08 -25.36 2.42
C ASP A 638 -18.04 -26.76 3.05
N ALA A 639 -18.87 -27.00 4.10
CA ALA A 639 -18.97 -28.25 4.83
C ALA A 639 -20.16 -29.09 4.34
#